data_43785ac82a541752c01d5b39a4ea4478
#
_entry.id   43785ac82a541752c01d5b39a4ea4478
#
_cell.length_a   1.000
_cell.length_b   1.000
_cell.length_c   1.000
_cell.angle_alpha   90.00
_cell.angle_beta   90.00
_cell.angle_gamma   90.00
#
_symmetry.space_group_name_H-M   'P 1'
#
loop_
_entity.id
_entity.type
_entity.pdbx_description
1 polymer ?
#
loop_
_entity_poly.entity_id
_entity_poly.type
_entity_poly.pdbx_seq_one_letter_code
_entity_poly.pdbx_strand_id
1 'polypeptide(L)'
;MTKHFLKTKDNILSEFNSTLDGLSQTEIKESKNKYGINELEKGESKSFLAIFLSQFKDFLVIVLIIAGFISIFTGNIESSIVIFVVITMNAILGTVQHLKAEASLESLKNLSSPKAKVIRNKEIFEISSKEVVVGDIVILEAGDIVPADGRVLNCSSLMVNESSLTGESESIEKIDTVLTEENLSIGDQKNMVFSGSLVTYGRGTILITSIGMSTEIGKIAKLIKQTEEKITPLQVSLDKFGRNLSIAILILCAFVFSINIYHGTSMLDSLLFAVALAVAAIPEALSSIVTIVLAIGTQKMSKENAIIKKLKAVEGLGSVSIICSDKTGTLTQNKMTAKNIFTNSTLKTNQTIDIKNLSENKLLTFSCLCSDAISSTNNEIGDPTETALTNLAKKFNLKEIDLRKKYPRLSEIPFDSDRKLMSTLCNIDNENIMITKGALDVLLTRTKFILSQDKIKEISPEDISLIEKTNFDLSNNGLRVLAFGYKILKSKTSIDLEDEKDFIFLGLISMIDPPRKESKKAVADCIKAGIKPIMITGDHKITASAIAKEIGIFKEGDKALTGLELSSLSDQEFAKEIEDISVYARVSPADKIRIVSMWQSKGNICAMTGDGVNDAPALKKADIGIAMGITGTEVSKDAASMILADDNFATIIKAIATGRNIYSNIKNSIRFLLSGNMAGILAVLYASTVNLPMPFAPVHLLFINLLTDSLPAIAIGMEPSKNNVLEDKPRDIDEPILTKNLSLKILLEGGLIGIFTMISFHLGLKASPSVGMTMAFSTLCLARLFHGFNCRGKNSLLTLKIKSNMFSVYAFLIGTFLLNLLLLNDTAGKLFEVANLNIMQLTSIYLFALIPTIIIQIARYMKYDKK
;
A
#
# COMPACT_ATOMS: atom_id res chain seq x y z
N MET A 1 -23.04 29.12 -18.08
CA MET A 1 -22.90 28.44 -16.79
C MET A 1 -23.98 28.93 -15.86
N THR A 2 -24.76 28.03 -15.26
CA THR A 2 -25.72 28.39 -14.23
C THR A 2 -24.92 28.82 -12.99
N LYS A 3 -25.03 30.12 -12.64
CA LYS A 3 -24.31 30.70 -11.51
C LYS A 3 -25.01 30.31 -10.20
N HIS A 4 -24.76 29.12 -9.68
CA HIS A 4 -25.42 28.57 -8.49
C HIS A 4 -25.12 29.38 -7.22
N PHE A 5 -23.99 30.09 -7.17
CA PHE A 5 -23.62 30.95 -6.05
C PHE A 5 -24.51 32.19 -5.88
N LEU A 6 -25.31 32.59 -6.92
CA LEU A 6 -26.26 33.70 -6.88
C LEU A 6 -27.64 33.27 -6.40
N LYS A 7 -27.87 31.96 -6.14
CA LYS A 7 -29.22 31.44 -5.83
C LYS A 7 -29.39 31.25 -4.33
N THR A 8 -30.63 31.47 -3.86
CA THR A 8 -31.03 31.17 -2.49
C THR A 8 -31.08 29.68 -2.25
N LYS A 9 -31.04 29.24 -0.98
CA LYS A 9 -31.10 27.81 -0.61
C LYS A 9 -32.34 27.12 -1.17
N ASP A 10 -33.52 27.79 -1.07
CA ASP A 10 -34.80 27.22 -1.53
C ASP A 10 -34.84 27.09 -3.06
N ASN A 11 -34.31 28.10 -3.78
CA ASN A 11 -34.27 28.09 -5.23
C ASN A 11 -33.34 27.00 -5.78
N ILE A 12 -32.20 26.74 -5.11
CA ILE A 12 -31.27 25.72 -5.58
C ILE A 12 -31.76 24.30 -5.23
N LEU A 13 -32.41 24.13 -4.06
CA LEU A 13 -33.04 22.84 -3.70
C LEU A 13 -34.16 22.49 -4.70
N SER A 14 -35.03 23.47 -5.07
CA SER A 14 -36.11 23.26 -6.03
C SER A 14 -35.57 22.99 -7.45
N GLU A 15 -34.46 23.62 -7.87
CA GLU A 15 -33.84 23.40 -9.20
C GLU A 15 -33.36 21.95 -9.38
N PHE A 16 -32.86 21.35 -8.30
CA PHE A 16 -32.37 19.97 -8.35
C PHE A 16 -33.38 18.95 -7.82
N ASN A 17 -34.64 19.34 -7.60
CA ASN A 17 -35.69 18.52 -7.02
C ASN A 17 -35.24 17.81 -5.73
N SER A 18 -34.50 18.52 -4.87
CA SER A 18 -33.95 17.98 -3.64
C SER A 18 -34.56 18.64 -2.41
N THR A 19 -34.51 17.98 -1.27
CA THR A 19 -34.95 18.49 0.03
C THR A 19 -33.84 18.28 1.07
N LEU A 20 -33.93 18.98 2.22
CA LEU A 20 -32.97 18.78 3.31
C LEU A 20 -33.01 17.35 3.89
N ASP A 21 -34.07 16.60 3.64
CA ASP A 21 -34.25 15.20 3.99
C ASP A 21 -33.48 14.24 3.03
N GLY A 22 -32.92 14.78 1.95
CA GLY A 22 -32.16 14.03 0.92
C GLY A 22 -33.08 13.38 -0.12
N LEU A 23 -32.45 12.79 -1.13
CA LEU A 23 -33.13 12.14 -2.27
C LEU A 23 -33.70 10.77 -1.88
N SER A 24 -34.82 10.42 -2.51
CA SER A 24 -35.40 9.07 -2.48
C SER A 24 -34.70 8.14 -3.48
N GLN A 25 -34.89 6.83 -3.35
CA GLN A 25 -34.32 5.82 -4.25
C GLN A 25 -34.71 5.99 -5.73
N THR A 26 -35.90 6.52 -6.00
CA THR A 26 -36.38 6.82 -7.35
C THR A 26 -35.67 8.02 -7.93
N GLU A 27 -35.53 9.11 -7.17
CA GLU A 27 -34.84 10.33 -7.57
C GLU A 27 -33.33 10.10 -7.81
N ILE A 28 -32.70 9.26 -6.99
CA ILE A 28 -31.30 8.84 -7.20
C ILE A 28 -31.11 8.15 -8.56
N LYS A 29 -32.04 7.24 -8.94
CA LYS A 29 -31.99 6.56 -10.23
C LYS A 29 -32.21 7.52 -11.40
N GLU A 30 -33.13 8.46 -11.25
CA GLU A 30 -33.39 9.49 -12.26
C GLU A 30 -32.20 10.43 -12.43
N SER A 31 -31.60 10.91 -11.33
CA SER A 31 -30.40 11.73 -11.35
C SER A 31 -29.21 11.00 -11.99
N LYS A 32 -29.00 9.72 -11.63
CA LYS A 32 -27.94 8.90 -12.23
C LYS A 32 -28.14 8.69 -13.74
N ASN A 33 -29.37 8.49 -14.19
CA ASN A 33 -29.67 8.36 -15.61
C ASN A 33 -29.47 9.65 -16.39
N LYS A 34 -29.74 10.81 -15.75
CA LYS A 34 -29.65 12.13 -16.38
C LYS A 34 -28.23 12.69 -16.39
N TYR A 35 -27.46 12.55 -15.31
CA TYR A 35 -26.17 13.20 -15.11
C TYR A 35 -24.99 12.22 -15.14
N GLY A 36 -25.24 10.90 -15.10
CA GLY A 36 -24.17 9.86 -15.10
C GLY A 36 -23.64 9.53 -13.72
N ILE A 37 -22.39 9.09 -13.69
CA ILE A 37 -21.65 8.65 -12.51
C ILE A 37 -20.62 9.74 -12.15
N ASN A 38 -20.37 9.95 -10.85
CA ASN A 38 -19.34 10.87 -10.39
C ASN A 38 -17.94 10.27 -10.56
N GLU A 39 -17.49 10.21 -11.79
CA GLU A 39 -16.16 9.70 -12.16
C GLU A 39 -15.59 10.56 -13.29
N LEU A 40 -14.30 10.90 -13.21
CA LEU A 40 -13.60 11.54 -14.30
C LEU A 40 -13.45 10.51 -15.44
N GLU A 41 -13.67 10.92 -16.70
CA GLU A 41 -13.43 10.04 -17.83
C GLU A 41 -12.02 9.49 -17.77
N LYS A 42 -11.92 8.19 -17.67
CA LYS A 42 -10.66 7.46 -17.81
C LYS A 42 -10.13 7.75 -19.21
N GLY A 43 -8.81 7.91 -19.34
CA GLY A 43 -8.18 7.94 -20.68
C GLY A 43 -8.69 6.74 -21.47
N GLU A 44 -8.93 6.92 -22.77
CA GLU A 44 -9.42 5.82 -23.63
C GLU A 44 -8.51 4.61 -23.46
N SER A 45 -9.05 3.52 -22.90
CA SER A 45 -8.36 2.24 -22.91
C SER A 45 -8.11 1.89 -24.38
N LYS A 46 -6.87 1.61 -24.72
CA LYS A 46 -6.53 1.23 -26.11
C LYS A 46 -7.40 0.04 -26.50
N SER A 47 -8.10 0.13 -27.61
CA SER A 47 -8.93 -0.98 -28.09
C SER A 47 -8.08 -2.23 -28.31
N PHE A 48 -8.67 -3.41 -28.20
CA PHE A 48 -8.01 -4.69 -28.50
C PHE A 48 -7.22 -4.61 -29.81
N LEU A 49 -7.84 -4.04 -30.86
CA LEU A 49 -7.21 -3.92 -32.16
C LEU A 49 -6.01 -2.97 -32.16
N ALA A 50 -6.06 -1.88 -31.37
CA ALA A 50 -4.93 -0.94 -31.28
C ALA A 50 -3.74 -1.57 -30.55
N ILE A 51 -3.98 -2.35 -29.48
CA ILE A 51 -2.95 -3.10 -28.78
C ILE A 51 -2.37 -4.18 -29.67
N PHE A 52 -3.22 -4.93 -30.38
CA PHE A 52 -2.81 -5.96 -31.33
C PHE A 52 -1.93 -5.38 -32.44
N LEU A 53 -2.34 -4.29 -33.07
CA LEU A 53 -1.55 -3.64 -34.12
C LEU A 53 -0.25 -3.03 -33.58
N SER A 54 -0.22 -2.63 -32.31
CA SER A 54 1.01 -2.13 -31.72
C SER A 54 2.11 -3.20 -31.58
N GLN A 55 1.73 -4.49 -31.48
CA GLN A 55 2.70 -5.60 -31.44
C GLN A 55 3.53 -5.69 -32.74
N PHE A 56 2.96 -5.28 -33.86
CA PHE A 56 3.65 -5.28 -35.14
C PHE A 56 4.64 -4.11 -35.35
N LYS A 57 4.66 -3.16 -34.41
CA LYS A 57 5.66 -2.07 -34.40
C LYS A 57 6.97 -2.46 -33.72
N ASP A 58 7.03 -3.63 -33.10
CA ASP A 58 8.25 -4.14 -32.53
C ASP A 58 9.30 -4.36 -33.62
N PHE A 59 10.53 -3.92 -33.36
CA PHE A 59 11.63 -3.98 -34.35
C PHE A 59 11.90 -5.40 -34.84
N LEU A 60 11.79 -6.39 -33.95
CA LEU A 60 11.98 -7.81 -34.31
C LEU A 60 10.86 -8.34 -35.20
N VAL A 61 9.62 -8.00 -34.87
CA VAL A 61 8.48 -8.41 -35.68
C VAL A 61 8.61 -7.83 -37.09
N ILE A 62 9.10 -6.59 -37.24
CA ILE A 62 9.40 -5.98 -38.53
C ILE A 62 10.48 -6.78 -39.29
N VAL A 63 11.58 -7.16 -38.58
CA VAL A 63 12.64 -7.99 -39.20
C VAL A 63 12.10 -9.35 -39.66
N LEU A 64 11.24 -9.99 -38.83
CA LEU A 64 10.61 -11.27 -39.20
C LEU A 64 9.62 -11.12 -40.38
N ILE A 65 8.87 -10.02 -40.45
CA ILE A 65 8.00 -9.71 -41.58
C ILE A 65 8.85 -9.58 -42.83
N ILE A 66 9.96 -8.86 -42.80
CA ILE A 66 10.89 -8.71 -43.92
C ILE A 66 11.46 -10.08 -44.32
N ALA A 67 11.90 -10.90 -43.35
CA ALA A 67 12.41 -12.25 -43.61
C ALA A 67 11.33 -13.15 -44.24
N GLY A 68 10.08 -13.07 -43.76
CA GLY A 68 8.94 -13.77 -44.37
C GLY A 68 8.68 -13.36 -45.83
N PHE A 69 8.74 -12.08 -46.14
CA PHE A 69 8.64 -11.62 -47.54
C PHE A 69 9.82 -12.09 -48.39
N ILE A 70 11.05 -12.02 -47.90
CA ILE A 70 12.24 -12.51 -48.61
C ILE A 70 12.08 -14.02 -48.90
N SER A 71 11.59 -14.80 -47.93
CA SER A 71 11.33 -16.24 -48.09
C SER A 71 10.30 -16.54 -49.17
N ILE A 72 9.27 -15.70 -49.37
CA ILE A 72 8.32 -15.82 -50.49
C ILE A 72 9.05 -15.62 -51.84
N PHE A 73 9.86 -14.57 -51.96
CA PHE A 73 10.60 -14.27 -53.21
C PHE A 73 11.63 -15.33 -53.55
N THR A 74 12.15 -16.09 -52.58
CA THR A 74 13.10 -17.20 -52.77
C THR A 74 12.42 -18.54 -53.04
N GLY A 75 11.08 -18.59 -53.10
CA GLY A 75 10.30 -19.79 -53.39
C GLY A 75 9.97 -20.67 -52.17
N ASN A 76 10.33 -20.26 -50.97
CA ASN A 76 10.06 -21.03 -49.74
C ASN A 76 8.72 -20.55 -49.11
N ILE A 77 7.61 -20.79 -49.81
CA ILE A 77 6.26 -20.32 -49.36
C ILE A 77 5.84 -20.94 -48.04
N GLU A 78 6.18 -22.22 -47.80
CA GLU A 78 5.82 -22.93 -46.56
C GLU A 78 6.42 -22.25 -45.33
N SER A 79 7.72 -21.96 -45.33
CA SER A 79 8.42 -21.25 -44.25
C SER A 79 7.84 -19.85 -44.00
N SER A 80 7.43 -19.15 -45.09
CA SER A 80 6.81 -17.83 -44.94
C SER A 80 5.45 -17.87 -44.25
N ILE A 81 4.60 -18.84 -44.63
CA ILE A 81 3.29 -19.03 -44.01
C ILE A 81 3.49 -19.28 -42.49
N VAL A 82 4.45 -20.11 -42.15
CA VAL A 82 4.77 -20.41 -40.73
C VAL A 82 5.21 -19.14 -39.99
N ILE A 83 6.13 -18.35 -40.55
CA ILE A 83 6.59 -17.09 -39.95
C ILE A 83 5.41 -16.16 -39.70
N PHE A 84 4.50 -15.95 -40.68
CA PHE A 84 3.34 -15.07 -40.49
C PHE A 84 2.31 -15.61 -39.48
N VAL A 85 2.07 -16.92 -39.47
CA VAL A 85 1.20 -17.56 -38.45
C VAL A 85 1.75 -17.33 -37.05
N VAL A 86 3.06 -17.54 -36.87
CA VAL A 86 3.69 -17.38 -35.56
C VAL A 86 3.73 -15.92 -35.12
N ILE A 87 4.04 -14.98 -36.02
CA ILE A 87 3.95 -13.54 -35.71
C ILE A 87 2.54 -13.18 -35.23
N THR A 88 1.51 -13.67 -35.91
CA THR A 88 0.12 -13.43 -35.55
C THR A 88 -0.24 -14.02 -34.21
N MET A 89 0.18 -15.28 -33.94
CA MET A 89 -0.01 -15.92 -32.63
C MET A 89 0.70 -15.15 -31.50
N ASN A 90 1.94 -14.70 -31.75
CA ASN A 90 2.68 -13.88 -30.76
C ASN A 90 1.96 -12.56 -30.48
N ALA A 91 1.47 -11.87 -31.51
CA ALA A 91 0.71 -10.64 -31.38
C ALA A 91 -0.60 -10.85 -30.60
N ILE A 92 -1.32 -11.96 -30.82
CA ILE A 92 -2.52 -12.32 -30.05
C ILE A 92 -2.17 -12.54 -28.57
N LEU A 93 -1.13 -13.33 -28.29
CA LEU A 93 -0.73 -13.64 -26.91
C LEU A 93 -0.23 -12.40 -26.18
N GLY A 94 0.62 -11.59 -26.78
CA GLY A 94 1.09 -10.32 -26.24
C GLY A 94 -0.08 -9.38 -25.91
N THR A 95 -1.10 -9.33 -26.79
CA THR A 95 -2.33 -8.56 -26.55
C THR A 95 -3.12 -9.10 -25.35
N VAL A 96 -3.32 -10.42 -25.27
CA VAL A 96 -4.03 -11.05 -24.13
C VAL A 96 -3.28 -10.84 -22.81
N GLN A 97 -1.96 -10.95 -22.82
CA GLN A 97 -1.14 -10.67 -21.64
C GLN A 97 -1.23 -9.21 -21.20
N HIS A 98 -1.20 -8.27 -22.15
CA HIS A 98 -1.34 -6.84 -21.87
C HIS A 98 -2.71 -6.53 -21.25
N LEU A 99 -3.80 -7.03 -21.85
CA LEU A 99 -5.15 -6.84 -21.32
C LEU A 99 -5.35 -7.44 -19.93
N LYS A 100 -4.80 -8.62 -19.66
CA LYS A 100 -4.85 -9.22 -18.32
C LYS A 100 -4.09 -8.41 -17.29
N ALA A 101 -2.93 -7.86 -17.64
CA ALA A 101 -2.17 -6.98 -16.78
C ALA A 101 -2.95 -5.70 -16.49
N GLU A 102 -3.55 -5.06 -17.49
CA GLU A 102 -4.36 -3.85 -17.36
C GLU A 102 -5.61 -4.08 -16.49
N ALA A 103 -6.35 -5.16 -16.72
CA ALA A 103 -7.53 -5.53 -15.92
C ALA A 103 -7.19 -5.77 -14.45
N SER A 104 -6.05 -6.38 -14.17
CA SER A 104 -5.57 -6.58 -12.80
C SER A 104 -5.24 -5.26 -12.10
N LEU A 105 -4.68 -4.29 -12.82
CA LEU A 105 -4.39 -2.95 -12.31
C LEU A 105 -5.67 -2.15 -12.07
N GLU A 106 -6.66 -2.26 -12.95
CA GLU A 106 -7.94 -1.57 -12.80
C GLU A 106 -8.73 -2.05 -11.57
N SER A 107 -8.72 -3.34 -11.30
CA SER A 107 -9.36 -3.89 -10.09
C SER A 107 -8.80 -3.34 -8.78
N LEU A 108 -7.50 -2.99 -8.76
CA LEU A 108 -6.84 -2.39 -7.60
C LEU A 108 -7.24 -0.92 -7.39
N LYS A 109 -7.38 -0.14 -8.47
CA LYS A 109 -7.82 1.26 -8.41
C LYS A 109 -9.23 1.40 -7.80
N ASN A 110 -10.10 0.41 -7.99
CA ASN A 110 -11.46 0.43 -7.46
C ASN A 110 -11.55 0.15 -5.94
N LEU A 111 -10.53 -0.45 -5.34
CA LEU A 111 -10.49 -0.74 -3.89
C LEU A 111 -10.20 0.50 -3.02
N SER A 112 -9.75 1.61 -3.58
CA SER A 112 -9.34 2.81 -2.86
C SER A 112 -10.14 4.07 -3.22
N SER A 113 -11.40 3.92 -3.62
CA SER A 113 -12.26 5.09 -3.91
C SER A 113 -12.59 5.85 -2.63
N PRO A 114 -12.49 7.20 -2.61
CA PRO A 114 -12.89 8.00 -1.48
C PRO A 114 -14.35 7.76 -1.10
N LYS A 115 -14.69 7.95 0.17
CA LYS A 115 -16.03 7.83 0.68
C LYS A 115 -16.66 9.21 0.89
N ALA A 116 -18.00 9.26 0.91
CA ALA A 116 -18.77 10.47 1.18
C ALA A 116 -19.96 10.13 2.09
N LYS A 117 -20.26 11.02 3.04
CA LYS A 117 -21.42 10.94 3.93
C LYS A 117 -22.58 11.69 3.30
N VAL A 118 -23.63 11.00 2.90
CA VAL A 118 -24.81 11.58 2.25
C VAL A 118 -26.06 11.41 3.11
N ILE A 119 -26.97 12.38 3.04
CA ILE A 119 -28.31 12.27 3.61
C ILE A 119 -29.25 11.80 2.50
N ARG A 120 -29.93 10.67 2.69
CA ARG A 120 -30.95 10.12 1.79
C ARG A 120 -32.11 9.57 2.61
N ASN A 121 -33.33 9.92 2.29
CA ASN A 121 -34.53 9.52 3.06
C ASN A 121 -34.44 9.78 4.56
N LYS A 122 -33.89 10.93 4.99
CA LYS A 122 -33.65 11.32 6.40
C LYS A 122 -32.59 10.52 7.15
N GLU A 123 -31.91 9.57 6.49
CA GLU A 123 -30.84 8.76 7.08
C GLU A 123 -29.49 9.13 6.48
N ILE A 124 -28.44 8.99 7.28
CA ILE A 124 -27.07 9.25 6.86
C ILE A 124 -26.44 7.93 6.37
N PHE A 125 -25.94 7.94 5.15
CA PHE A 125 -25.24 6.80 4.55
C PHE A 125 -23.81 7.20 4.21
N GLU A 126 -22.88 6.31 4.48
CA GLU A 126 -21.51 6.40 3.96
C GLU A 126 -21.42 5.60 2.66
N ILE A 127 -21.23 6.30 1.55
CA ILE A 127 -21.17 5.70 0.21
C ILE A 127 -19.83 6.00 -0.47
N SER A 128 -19.50 5.27 -1.55
CA SER A 128 -18.38 5.66 -2.41
C SER A 128 -18.66 7.03 -3.06
N SER A 129 -17.64 7.88 -3.16
CA SER A 129 -17.77 9.18 -3.85
C SER A 129 -18.29 9.03 -5.29
N LYS A 130 -18.03 7.89 -5.94
CA LYS A 130 -18.54 7.57 -7.29
C LYS A 130 -20.06 7.41 -7.35
N GLU A 131 -20.70 7.09 -6.22
CA GLU A 131 -22.14 6.88 -6.12
C GLU A 131 -22.90 8.15 -5.77
N VAL A 132 -22.18 9.26 -5.54
CA VAL A 132 -22.77 10.59 -5.32
C VAL A 132 -23.41 11.07 -6.63
N VAL A 133 -24.62 11.58 -6.53
CA VAL A 133 -25.40 12.09 -7.68
C VAL A 133 -25.73 13.56 -7.50
N VAL A 134 -26.06 14.25 -8.60
CA VAL A 134 -26.53 15.62 -8.54
C VAL A 134 -27.84 15.69 -7.77
N GLY A 135 -27.94 16.62 -6.81
CA GLY A 135 -29.06 16.75 -5.88
C GLY A 135 -28.85 16.04 -4.53
N ASP A 136 -27.80 15.24 -4.34
CA ASP A 136 -27.45 14.67 -3.03
C ASP A 136 -27.11 15.77 -2.02
N ILE A 137 -27.50 15.54 -0.77
CA ILE A 137 -27.07 16.35 0.38
C ILE A 137 -25.88 15.64 1.03
N VAL A 138 -24.72 16.30 1.02
CA VAL A 138 -23.46 15.73 1.57
C VAL A 138 -23.10 16.47 2.84
N ILE A 139 -22.68 15.72 3.86
CA ILE A 139 -22.10 16.24 5.10
C ILE A 139 -20.59 16.26 4.95
N LEU A 140 -19.98 17.41 5.24
CA LEU A 140 -18.53 17.61 5.22
C LEU A 140 -18.03 17.90 6.63
N GLU A 141 -16.93 17.25 7.01
CA GLU A 141 -16.21 17.44 8.29
C GLU A 141 -14.71 17.65 8.01
N ALA A 142 -14.00 18.20 8.99
CA ALA A 142 -12.56 18.40 8.87
C ALA A 142 -11.84 17.08 8.55
N GLY A 143 -11.04 17.07 7.48
CA GLY A 143 -10.34 15.91 6.95
C GLY A 143 -11.05 15.21 5.79
N ASP A 144 -12.28 15.60 5.45
CA ASP A 144 -12.97 15.07 4.28
C ASP A 144 -12.48 15.75 2.98
N ILE A 145 -12.50 15.00 1.89
CA ILE A 145 -12.36 15.54 0.53
C ILE A 145 -13.76 15.80 -0.02
N VAL A 146 -13.98 16.98 -0.57
CA VAL A 146 -15.23 17.32 -1.26
C VAL A 146 -15.43 16.38 -2.46
N PRO A 147 -16.50 15.55 -2.48
CA PRO A 147 -16.65 14.50 -3.48
C PRO A 147 -17.04 15.01 -4.86
N ALA A 148 -17.68 16.17 -4.94
CA ALA A 148 -18.18 16.80 -6.17
C ALA A 148 -18.46 18.28 -5.93
N ASP A 149 -18.70 19.09 -6.96
CA ASP A 149 -18.97 20.51 -6.77
C ASP A 149 -20.35 20.71 -6.12
N GLY A 150 -20.41 21.54 -5.10
CA GLY A 150 -21.63 21.73 -4.32
C GLY A 150 -21.83 23.15 -3.82
N ARG A 151 -23.11 23.49 -3.54
CA ARG A 151 -23.53 24.73 -2.89
C ARG A 151 -23.66 24.50 -1.38
N VAL A 152 -23.04 25.35 -0.59
CA VAL A 152 -23.12 25.29 0.88
C VAL A 152 -24.53 25.68 1.33
N LEU A 153 -25.22 24.75 1.98
CA LEU A 153 -26.55 24.97 2.54
C LEU A 153 -26.49 25.46 3.99
N ASN A 154 -25.57 24.89 4.78
CA ASN A 154 -25.33 25.27 6.16
C ASN A 154 -23.86 25.01 6.50
N CYS A 155 -23.25 25.88 7.30
CA CYS A 155 -21.87 25.72 7.73
C CYS A 155 -21.63 26.26 9.12
N SER A 156 -20.65 25.67 9.83
CA SER A 156 -20.17 26.13 11.13
C SER A 156 -18.64 26.16 11.05
N SER A 157 -18.10 27.37 10.87
CA SER A 157 -16.64 27.61 10.69
C SER A 157 -15.99 26.69 9.65
N LEU A 158 -16.70 26.44 8.55
CA LEU A 158 -16.22 25.54 7.48
C LEU A 158 -15.08 26.22 6.71
N MET A 159 -13.89 25.65 6.79
CA MET A 159 -12.73 26.12 6.03
C MET A 159 -12.29 25.04 5.03
N VAL A 160 -12.08 25.45 3.78
CA VAL A 160 -11.75 24.54 2.68
C VAL A 160 -10.50 25.02 1.97
N ASN A 161 -9.54 24.11 1.79
CA ASN A 161 -8.35 24.36 0.98
C ASN A 161 -8.64 24.00 -0.47
N GLU A 162 -8.62 24.98 -1.34
CA GLU A 162 -8.91 24.86 -2.77
C GLU A 162 -7.65 25.03 -3.64
N SER A 163 -6.46 24.79 -3.08
CA SER A 163 -5.18 24.96 -3.75
C SER A 163 -5.04 24.17 -5.05
N SER A 164 -5.73 23.06 -5.18
CA SER A 164 -5.77 22.25 -6.41
C SER A 164 -6.43 22.98 -7.59
N LEU A 165 -7.28 23.99 -7.32
CA LEU A 165 -7.99 24.77 -8.34
C LEU A 165 -7.47 26.20 -8.43
N THR A 166 -7.17 26.84 -7.30
CA THR A 166 -6.79 28.25 -7.24
C THR A 166 -5.27 28.46 -7.26
N GLY A 167 -4.50 27.45 -6.88
CA GLY A 167 -3.05 27.53 -6.68
C GLY A 167 -2.63 28.17 -5.35
N GLU A 168 -3.57 28.70 -4.57
CA GLU A 168 -3.32 29.32 -3.27
C GLU A 168 -3.45 28.33 -2.13
N SER A 169 -2.45 28.29 -1.22
CA SER A 169 -2.39 27.29 -0.14
C SER A 169 -3.23 27.65 1.09
N GLU A 170 -3.77 28.87 1.17
CA GLU A 170 -4.62 29.30 2.27
C GLU A 170 -6.00 28.67 2.20
N SER A 171 -6.54 28.30 3.37
CA SER A 171 -7.91 27.78 3.48
C SER A 171 -8.91 28.90 3.46
N ILE A 172 -9.94 28.78 2.65
CA ILE A 172 -11.00 29.78 2.47
C ILE A 172 -12.16 29.45 3.41
N GLU A 173 -12.59 30.42 4.19
CA GLU A 173 -13.80 30.31 5.01
C GLU A 173 -15.04 30.30 4.11
N LYS A 174 -15.87 29.29 4.25
CA LYS A 174 -17.11 29.13 3.48
C LYS A 174 -18.30 29.68 4.23
N ILE A 175 -19.23 30.27 3.49
CA ILE A 175 -20.44 30.88 3.99
C ILE A 175 -21.66 30.25 3.34
N ASP A 176 -22.81 30.37 3.97
CA ASP A 176 -24.08 29.82 3.47
C ASP A 176 -25.00 30.91 2.84
N THR A 177 -24.58 32.20 2.88
CA THR A 177 -25.29 33.34 2.32
C THR A 177 -25.17 33.41 0.80
N VAL A 178 -26.10 34.12 0.16
CA VAL A 178 -26.12 34.35 -1.29
C VAL A 178 -25.08 35.42 -1.64
N LEU A 179 -24.31 35.22 -2.69
CA LEU A 179 -23.38 36.20 -3.25
C LEU A 179 -24.11 37.07 -4.26
N THR A 180 -23.73 38.34 -4.34
CA THR A 180 -24.44 39.33 -5.20
C THR A 180 -23.67 39.68 -6.47
N GLU A 181 -22.35 39.43 -6.50
CA GLU A 181 -21.51 39.73 -7.66
C GLU A 181 -21.61 38.65 -8.72
N GLU A 182 -21.80 39.06 -9.96
CA GLU A 182 -22.01 38.12 -11.08
C GLU A 182 -20.74 37.46 -11.63
N ASN A 183 -19.59 38.11 -11.51
CA ASN A 183 -18.33 37.67 -12.12
C ASN A 183 -17.26 37.46 -11.04
N LEU A 184 -17.43 36.36 -10.27
CA LEU A 184 -16.49 35.96 -9.24
C LEU A 184 -15.52 34.88 -9.76
N SER A 185 -14.26 34.98 -9.37
CA SER A 185 -13.30 33.90 -9.58
C SER A 185 -13.71 32.66 -8.76
N ILE A 186 -13.17 31.49 -9.07
CA ILE A 186 -13.50 30.24 -8.35
C ILE A 186 -13.19 30.41 -6.86
N GLY A 187 -12.04 30.99 -6.49
CA GLY A 187 -11.66 31.21 -5.08
C GLY A 187 -12.54 32.21 -4.32
N ASP A 188 -13.22 33.15 -5.03
CA ASP A 188 -14.11 34.13 -4.42
C ASP A 188 -15.54 33.61 -4.22
N GLN A 189 -15.89 32.44 -4.79
CA GLN A 189 -17.18 31.82 -4.61
C GLN A 189 -17.29 31.14 -3.23
N LYS A 190 -17.28 31.94 -2.16
CA LYS A 190 -17.23 31.47 -0.76
C LYS A 190 -18.41 30.59 -0.34
N ASN A 191 -19.51 30.60 -1.07
CA ASN A 191 -20.67 29.77 -0.80
C ASN A 191 -20.75 28.49 -1.67
N MET A 192 -19.70 28.22 -2.45
CA MET A 192 -19.51 27.00 -3.20
C MET A 192 -18.32 26.19 -2.65
N VAL A 193 -18.34 24.91 -2.85
CA VAL A 193 -17.19 24.01 -2.63
C VAL A 193 -16.96 23.18 -3.89
N PHE A 194 -15.74 22.83 -4.15
CA PHE A 194 -15.33 22.21 -5.39
C PHE A 194 -14.73 20.83 -5.17
N SER A 195 -15.01 19.92 -6.09
CA SER A 195 -14.48 18.55 -6.08
C SER A 195 -12.98 18.49 -5.83
N GLY A 196 -12.52 17.55 -5.00
CA GLY A 196 -11.11 17.35 -4.70
C GLY A 196 -10.49 18.36 -3.73
N SER A 197 -11.24 19.34 -3.26
CA SER A 197 -10.81 20.28 -2.23
C SER A 197 -10.84 19.63 -0.84
N LEU A 198 -9.96 20.09 0.05
CA LEU A 198 -9.81 19.56 1.39
C LEU A 198 -10.55 20.42 2.42
N VAL A 199 -11.41 19.81 3.23
CA VAL A 199 -11.97 20.45 4.42
C VAL A 199 -10.91 20.47 5.53
N THR A 200 -10.40 21.65 5.87
CA THR A 200 -9.32 21.81 6.85
C THR A 200 -9.83 22.04 8.28
N TYR A 201 -11.03 22.64 8.40
CA TYR A 201 -11.63 22.94 9.71
C TYR A 201 -13.14 23.05 9.61
N GLY A 202 -13.84 22.82 10.73
CA GLY A 202 -15.30 23.00 10.87
C GLY A 202 -16.10 21.88 10.19
N ARG A 203 -17.38 22.17 9.98
CA ARG A 203 -18.33 21.25 9.34
C ARG A 203 -19.36 22.01 8.50
N GLY A 204 -19.92 21.32 7.50
CA GLY A 204 -20.97 21.92 6.68
C GLY A 204 -21.84 20.88 5.97
N THR A 205 -22.99 21.33 5.48
CA THR A 205 -23.87 20.53 4.64
C THR A 205 -23.96 21.20 3.27
N ILE A 206 -23.76 20.45 2.21
CA ILE A 206 -23.75 20.93 0.84
C ILE A 206 -24.77 20.20 -0.03
N LEU A 207 -25.31 20.88 -1.03
CA LEU A 207 -26.08 20.28 -2.13
C LEU A 207 -25.16 20.08 -3.33
N ILE A 208 -25.08 18.88 -3.85
CA ILE A 208 -24.28 18.58 -5.04
C ILE A 208 -24.93 19.16 -6.29
N THR A 209 -24.18 20.01 -6.99
CA THR A 209 -24.62 20.71 -8.22
C THR A 209 -24.02 20.18 -9.49
N SER A 210 -22.81 19.60 -9.43
CA SER A 210 -22.10 19.02 -10.58
C SER A 210 -21.25 17.83 -10.16
N ILE A 211 -21.18 16.82 -11.04
CA ILE A 211 -20.43 15.58 -10.80
C ILE A 211 -19.47 15.27 -11.99
N GLY A 212 -18.47 14.47 -11.75
CA GLY A 212 -17.55 13.92 -12.76
C GLY A 212 -16.95 14.98 -13.69
N MET A 213 -17.06 14.79 -14.99
CA MET A 213 -16.50 15.71 -16.00
C MET A 213 -17.15 17.09 -16.02
N SER A 214 -18.29 17.27 -15.36
CA SER A 214 -18.99 18.55 -15.26
C SER A 214 -18.49 19.44 -14.11
N THR A 215 -17.69 18.88 -13.18
CA THR A 215 -17.03 19.63 -12.10
C THR A 215 -15.92 20.54 -12.62
N GLU A 216 -15.49 21.51 -11.83
CA GLU A 216 -14.36 22.40 -12.22
C GLU A 216 -13.07 21.58 -12.45
N ILE A 217 -12.77 20.60 -11.57
CA ILE A 217 -11.67 19.65 -11.81
C ILE A 217 -11.88 18.84 -13.09
N GLY A 218 -13.11 18.39 -13.37
CA GLY A 218 -13.44 17.67 -14.60
C GLY A 218 -13.16 18.47 -15.87
N LYS A 219 -13.44 19.79 -15.83
CA LYS A 219 -13.11 20.69 -16.95
C LYS A 219 -11.60 20.82 -17.16
N ILE A 220 -10.83 20.94 -16.07
CA ILE A 220 -9.35 20.95 -16.13
C ILE A 220 -8.82 19.61 -16.64
N ALA A 221 -9.34 18.48 -16.14
CA ALA A 221 -8.96 17.15 -16.59
C ALA A 221 -9.18 16.94 -18.09
N LYS A 222 -10.24 17.53 -18.67
CA LYS A 222 -10.49 17.52 -20.11
C LYS A 222 -9.41 18.26 -20.91
N LEU A 223 -8.79 19.28 -20.32
CA LEU A 223 -7.68 20.04 -20.93
C LEU A 223 -6.33 19.29 -20.77
N ILE A 224 -6.18 18.46 -19.71
CA ILE A 224 -4.92 17.76 -19.36
C ILE A 224 -4.90 16.32 -19.94
N LYS A 225 -5.78 15.93 -20.83
CA LYS A 225 -5.97 14.56 -21.38
C LYS A 225 -4.69 13.88 -21.96
N GLN A 226 -3.47 14.39 -21.69
CA GLN A 226 -2.19 13.93 -22.25
C GLN A 226 -1.08 13.65 -21.22
N THR A 227 -1.38 13.52 -19.93
CA THR A 227 -0.33 13.18 -18.98
C THR A 227 -0.18 11.66 -18.88
N GLU A 228 0.92 11.15 -19.46
CA GLU A 228 1.36 9.75 -19.39
C GLU A 228 1.45 9.26 -17.95
N GLU A 229 0.99 8.03 -17.70
CA GLU A 229 1.19 7.36 -16.41
C GLU A 229 2.70 7.23 -16.13
N LYS A 230 3.14 7.69 -14.96
CA LYS A 230 4.55 7.59 -14.55
C LYS A 230 4.94 6.12 -14.38
N ILE A 231 5.84 5.67 -15.24
CA ILE A 231 6.46 4.33 -15.25
C ILE A 231 7.19 4.07 -13.93
N THR A 232 7.23 2.82 -13.46
CA THR A 232 7.98 2.46 -12.21
C THR A 232 9.49 2.49 -12.44
N PRO A 233 10.33 2.74 -11.39
CA PRO A 233 11.80 2.68 -11.53
C PRO A 233 12.29 1.34 -12.08
N LEU A 234 11.64 0.23 -11.70
CA LEU A 234 11.93 -1.10 -12.21
C LEU A 234 11.68 -1.19 -13.72
N GLN A 235 10.54 -0.65 -14.19
CA GLN A 235 10.23 -0.61 -15.63
C GLN A 235 11.25 0.23 -16.39
N VAL A 236 11.61 1.43 -15.87
CA VAL A 236 12.66 2.28 -16.48
C VAL A 236 14.00 1.53 -16.57
N SER A 237 14.36 0.80 -15.50
CA SER A 237 15.60 0.01 -15.46
C SER A 237 15.54 -1.17 -16.44
N LEU A 238 14.39 -1.81 -16.60
CA LEU A 238 14.17 -2.90 -17.57
C LEU A 238 14.20 -2.38 -19.01
N ASP A 239 13.61 -1.22 -19.28
CA ASP A 239 13.65 -0.61 -20.62
C ASP A 239 15.07 -0.21 -21.02
N LYS A 240 15.83 0.36 -20.07
CA LYS A 240 17.27 0.66 -20.27
C LYS A 240 18.09 -0.60 -20.50
N PHE A 241 17.80 -1.66 -19.73
CA PHE A 241 18.43 -2.98 -19.91
C PHE A 241 18.05 -3.56 -21.29
N GLY A 242 16.76 -3.57 -21.66
CA GLY A 242 16.28 -4.07 -22.94
C GLY A 242 16.97 -3.39 -24.11
N ARG A 243 17.08 -2.04 -24.07
CA ARG A 243 17.81 -1.27 -25.09
C ARG A 243 19.27 -1.68 -25.21
N ASN A 244 19.99 -1.81 -24.08
CA ASN A 244 21.39 -2.19 -24.08
C ASN A 244 21.59 -3.64 -24.61
N LEU A 245 20.68 -4.52 -24.24
CA LEU A 245 20.66 -5.91 -24.71
C LEU A 245 20.41 -5.94 -26.22
N SER A 246 19.46 -5.19 -26.74
CA SER A 246 19.17 -5.11 -28.19
C SER A 246 20.38 -4.64 -28.99
N ILE A 247 21.12 -3.64 -28.49
CA ILE A 247 22.36 -3.19 -29.14
C ILE A 247 23.41 -4.30 -29.17
N ALA A 248 23.60 -5.01 -28.04
CA ALA A 248 24.55 -6.12 -27.98
C ALA A 248 24.18 -7.26 -28.94
N ILE A 249 22.88 -7.56 -29.05
CA ILE A 249 22.36 -8.57 -29.98
C ILE A 249 22.59 -8.16 -31.45
N LEU A 250 22.35 -6.89 -31.80
CA LEU A 250 22.61 -6.41 -33.16
C LEU A 250 24.09 -6.55 -33.56
N ILE A 251 25.01 -6.27 -32.63
CA ILE A 251 26.44 -6.47 -32.85
C ILE A 251 26.74 -7.97 -33.08
N LEU A 252 26.14 -8.86 -32.27
CA LEU A 252 26.29 -10.31 -32.42
C LEU A 252 25.69 -10.81 -33.75
N CYS A 253 24.53 -10.28 -34.13
CA CYS A 253 23.91 -10.61 -35.43
C CYS A 253 24.79 -10.19 -36.61
N ALA A 254 25.36 -8.99 -36.58
CA ALA A 254 26.30 -8.53 -37.59
C ALA A 254 27.58 -9.40 -37.62
N PHE A 255 28.07 -9.85 -36.45
CA PHE A 255 29.21 -10.75 -36.35
C PHE A 255 28.89 -12.12 -36.96
N VAL A 256 27.76 -12.75 -36.62
CA VAL A 256 27.32 -14.03 -37.17
C VAL A 256 27.12 -13.96 -38.68
N PHE A 257 26.45 -12.89 -39.14
CA PHE A 257 26.25 -12.64 -40.57
C PHE A 257 27.58 -12.57 -41.33
N SER A 258 28.55 -11.80 -40.80
CA SER A 258 29.88 -11.64 -41.42
C SER A 258 30.70 -12.94 -41.45
N ILE A 259 30.64 -13.71 -40.38
CA ILE A 259 31.36 -15.02 -40.30
C ILE A 259 30.79 -16.03 -41.28
N ASN A 260 29.46 -16.09 -41.42
CA ASN A 260 28.81 -17.02 -42.35
C ASN A 260 29.10 -16.64 -43.82
N ILE A 261 29.12 -15.35 -44.17
CA ILE A 261 29.57 -14.89 -45.48
C ILE A 261 31.04 -15.28 -45.75
N TYR A 262 31.91 -15.10 -44.70
CA TYR A 262 33.32 -15.52 -44.82
C TYR A 262 33.48 -17.02 -45.09
N HIS A 263 32.63 -17.86 -44.48
CA HIS A 263 32.58 -19.32 -44.73
C HIS A 263 31.95 -19.69 -46.08
N GLY A 264 31.52 -18.70 -46.89
CA GLY A 264 30.91 -18.94 -48.21
C GLY A 264 29.44 -19.34 -48.18
N THR A 265 28.76 -19.17 -47.04
CA THR A 265 27.30 -19.38 -46.93
C THR A 265 26.57 -18.34 -47.78
N SER A 266 25.44 -18.71 -48.38
CA SER A 266 24.63 -17.76 -49.12
C SER A 266 24.22 -16.55 -48.32
N MET A 267 24.04 -15.41 -48.95
CA MET A 267 23.61 -14.18 -48.23
C MET A 267 22.28 -14.39 -47.51
N LEU A 268 21.36 -15.18 -48.12
CA LEU A 268 20.06 -15.49 -47.53
C LEU A 268 20.19 -16.37 -46.28
N ASP A 269 20.96 -17.44 -46.36
CA ASP A 269 21.18 -18.33 -45.23
C ASP A 269 21.90 -17.60 -44.09
N SER A 270 22.89 -16.75 -44.40
CA SER A 270 23.61 -15.92 -43.42
C SER A 270 22.65 -14.93 -42.72
N LEU A 271 21.66 -14.36 -43.45
CA LEU A 271 20.62 -13.51 -42.89
C LEU A 271 19.69 -14.32 -41.97
N LEU A 272 19.28 -15.54 -42.40
CA LEU A 272 18.43 -16.41 -41.59
C LEU A 272 19.12 -16.80 -40.25
N PHE A 273 20.43 -17.07 -40.27
CA PHE A 273 21.21 -17.28 -39.04
C PHE A 273 21.21 -16.08 -38.12
N ALA A 274 21.39 -14.85 -38.66
CA ALA A 274 21.39 -13.63 -37.89
C ALA A 274 19.98 -13.36 -37.31
N VAL A 275 18.92 -13.63 -38.07
CA VAL A 275 17.52 -13.51 -37.60
C VAL A 275 17.23 -14.54 -36.49
N ALA A 276 17.64 -15.80 -36.67
CA ALA A 276 17.50 -16.84 -35.65
C ALA A 276 18.20 -16.42 -34.32
N LEU A 277 19.41 -15.86 -34.42
CA LEU A 277 20.13 -15.34 -33.25
C LEU A 277 19.36 -14.19 -32.58
N ALA A 278 18.83 -13.25 -33.36
CA ALA A 278 18.05 -12.14 -32.83
C ALA A 278 16.82 -12.62 -32.05
N VAL A 279 16.05 -13.56 -32.64
CA VAL A 279 14.86 -14.16 -32.00
C VAL A 279 15.21 -14.94 -30.75
N ALA A 280 16.32 -15.72 -30.77
CA ALA A 280 16.76 -16.47 -29.60
C ALA A 280 17.18 -15.58 -28.42
N ALA A 281 17.65 -14.37 -28.73
CA ALA A 281 18.33 -13.53 -27.76
C ALA A 281 17.41 -12.59 -26.97
N ILE A 282 16.26 -12.20 -27.53
CA ILE A 282 15.39 -11.19 -26.94
C ILE A 282 14.27 -11.85 -26.10
N PRO A 283 14.21 -11.54 -24.78
CA PRO A 283 13.13 -12.02 -23.93
C PRO A 283 11.87 -11.15 -24.07
N GLU A 284 11.06 -11.38 -25.13
CA GLU A 284 9.86 -10.58 -25.44
C GLU A 284 8.86 -10.50 -24.27
N ALA A 285 8.69 -11.57 -23.52
CA ALA A 285 7.74 -11.65 -22.42
C ALA A 285 8.21 -10.92 -21.13
N LEU A 286 9.42 -10.36 -21.08
CA LEU A 286 10.02 -9.86 -19.82
C LEU A 286 9.20 -8.77 -19.14
N SER A 287 8.83 -7.71 -19.87
CA SER A 287 8.06 -6.58 -19.32
C SER A 287 6.67 -7.02 -18.89
N SER A 288 5.99 -7.86 -19.69
CA SER A 288 4.67 -8.39 -19.38
C SER A 288 4.68 -9.27 -18.13
N ILE A 289 5.68 -10.14 -17.98
CA ILE A 289 5.83 -11.03 -16.81
C ILE A 289 6.04 -10.21 -15.55
N VAL A 290 6.89 -9.18 -15.57
CA VAL A 290 7.11 -8.30 -14.42
C VAL A 290 5.82 -7.61 -13.99
N THR A 291 5.06 -7.09 -14.94
CA THR A 291 3.76 -6.45 -14.64
C THR A 291 2.75 -7.42 -14.05
N ILE A 292 2.65 -8.64 -14.59
CA ILE A 292 1.77 -9.70 -14.08
C ILE A 292 2.18 -10.10 -12.67
N VAL A 293 3.48 -10.29 -12.40
CA VAL A 293 3.99 -10.67 -11.07
C VAL A 293 3.72 -9.56 -10.04
N LEU A 294 3.90 -8.29 -10.41
CA LEU A 294 3.55 -7.15 -9.57
C LEU A 294 2.04 -7.12 -9.28
N ALA A 295 1.19 -7.32 -10.29
CA ALA A 295 -0.26 -7.32 -10.13
C ALA A 295 -0.75 -8.46 -9.21
N ILE A 296 -0.23 -9.69 -9.38
CA ILE A 296 -0.53 -10.81 -8.47
C ILE A 296 -0.03 -10.53 -7.05
N GLY A 297 1.14 -9.92 -6.94
CA GLY A 297 1.71 -9.53 -5.65
C GLY A 297 0.86 -8.50 -4.92
N THR A 298 0.34 -7.48 -5.61
CA THR A 298 -0.56 -6.48 -5.02
C THR A 298 -1.89 -7.10 -4.60
N GLN A 299 -2.44 -8.02 -5.38
CA GLN A 299 -3.66 -8.75 -5.01
C GLN A 299 -3.45 -9.58 -3.72
N LYS A 300 -2.26 -10.18 -3.57
CA LYS A 300 -1.91 -10.90 -2.33
C LYS A 300 -1.78 -9.95 -1.14
N MET A 301 -1.14 -8.79 -1.31
CA MET A 301 -1.02 -7.77 -0.25
C MET A 301 -2.39 -7.27 0.18
N SER A 302 -3.31 -7.02 -0.76
CA SER A 302 -4.68 -6.61 -0.46
C SER A 302 -5.44 -7.63 0.38
N LYS A 303 -5.27 -8.94 0.12
CA LYS A 303 -5.85 -10.01 0.95
C LYS A 303 -5.27 -10.05 2.38
N GLU A 304 -4.10 -9.47 2.57
CA GLU A 304 -3.42 -9.34 3.86
C GLU A 304 -3.61 -7.93 4.47
N ASN A 305 -4.68 -7.22 4.10
CA ASN A 305 -5.06 -5.88 4.56
C ASN A 305 -4.12 -4.73 4.14
N ALA A 306 -3.21 -4.95 3.19
CA ALA A 306 -2.34 -3.92 2.64
C ALA A 306 -2.79 -3.56 1.21
N ILE A 307 -3.57 -2.48 1.06
CA ILE A 307 -4.10 -2.02 -0.23
C ILE A 307 -3.06 -1.11 -0.89
N ILE A 308 -2.54 -1.52 -2.03
CA ILE A 308 -1.55 -0.76 -2.79
C ILE A 308 -2.26 0.16 -3.78
N LYS A 309 -2.05 1.47 -3.67
CA LYS A 309 -2.56 2.48 -4.63
C LYS A 309 -1.62 2.71 -5.82
N LYS A 310 -0.30 2.60 -5.60
CA LYS A 310 0.72 2.85 -6.62
C LYS A 310 1.64 1.65 -6.72
N LEU A 311 1.78 1.05 -7.90
CA LEU A 311 2.64 -0.14 -8.12
C LEU A 311 4.11 0.08 -7.71
N LYS A 312 4.59 1.33 -7.83
CA LYS A 312 5.93 1.73 -7.37
C LYS A 312 6.16 1.38 -5.89
N ALA A 313 5.10 1.43 -5.06
CA ALA A 313 5.21 1.10 -3.65
C ALA A 313 5.58 -0.38 -3.40
N VAL A 314 5.13 -1.31 -4.25
CA VAL A 314 5.46 -2.75 -4.13
C VAL A 314 6.96 -2.98 -4.25
N GLU A 315 7.59 -2.29 -5.20
CA GLU A 315 9.04 -2.33 -5.39
C GLU A 315 9.77 -1.69 -4.21
N GLY A 316 9.35 -0.49 -3.82
CA GLY A 316 9.93 0.27 -2.73
C GLY A 316 9.84 -0.45 -1.37
N LEU A 317 8.73 -1.15 -1.10
CA LEU A 317 8.54 -1.94 0.14
C LEU A 317 9.69 -2.92 0.40
N GLY A 318 10.20 -3.56 -0.66
CA GLY A 318 11.35 -4.47 -0.54
C GLY A 318 12.67 -3.82 -0.12
N SER A 319 12.79 -2.50 -0.32
CA SER A 319 13.99 -1.70 -0.07
C SER A 319 13.89 -0.81 1.18
N VAL A 320 12.75 -0.79 1.87
CA VAL A 320 12.55 0.03 3.09
C VAL A 320 13.61 -0.28 4.11
N SER A 321 14.31 0.77 4.57
CA SER A 321 15.31 0.73 5.64
C SER A 321 14.89 1.50 6.89
N ILE A 322 13.98 2.47 6.76
CA ILE A 322 13.45 3.28 7.85
C ILE A 322 11.92 3.25 7.80
N ILE A 323 11.27 3.05 8.95
CA ILE A 323 9.83 3.24 9.11
C ILE A 323 9.58 4.33 10.14
N CYS A 324 9.13 5.49 9.69
CA CYS A 324 8.63 6.56 10.53
C CYS A 324 7.14 6.29 10.83
N SER A 325 6.84 5.84 12.03
CA SER A 325 5.48 5.48 12.42
C SER A 325 4.85 6.51 13.31
N ASP A 326 3.64 6.97 12.96
CA ASP A 326 2.81 7.65 13.95
C ASP A 326 2.45 6.68 15.08
N LYS A 327 2.33 7.22 16.30
CA LYS A 327 1.98 6.44 17.48
C LYS A 327 0.53 6.03 17.46
N THR A 328 -0.36 7.05 17.34
CA THR A 328 -1.80 6.91 17.57
C THR A 328 -2.46 6.12 16.44
N GLY A 329 -3.32 5.15 16.79
CA GLY A 329 -4.05 4.35 15.81
C GLY A 329 -3.22 3.31 15.06
N THR A 330 -1.89 3.51 14.92
CA THR A 330 -0.98 2.58 14.21
C THR A 330 -0.28 1.62 15.15
N LEU A 331 0.53 2.15 16.07
CA LEU A 331 1.25 1.36 17.10
C LEU A 331 0.37 1.08 18.32
N THR A 332 -0.58 1.97 18.59
CA THR A 332 -1.55 1.89 19.68
C THR A 332 -2.97 1.62 19.15
N GLN A 333 -3.89 1.33 20.08
CA GLN A 333 -5.26 0.93 19.71
C GLN A 333 -6.18 2.10 19.33
N ASN A 334 -5.72 3.35 19.50
CA ASN A 334 -6.55 4.57 19.42
C ASN A 334 -7.76 4.49 20.36
N LYS A 335 -7.58 3.87 21.50
CA LYS A 335 -8.64 3.65 22.52
C LYS A 335 -8.07 3.87 23.89
N MET A 336 -8.44 5.02 24.50
CA MET A 336 -8.05 5.29 25.89
C MET A 336 -8.58 4.19 26.82
N THR A 337 -7.73 3.72 27.70
CA THR A 337 -8.06 2.67 28.66
C THR A 337 -7.59 3.07 30.06
N ALA A 338 -8.49 3.06 31.03
CA ALA A 338 -8.16 3.35 32.42
C ALA A 338 -7.30 2.22 33.00
N LYS A 339 -6.16 2.57 33.60
CA LYS A 339 -5.17 1.62 34.17
C LYS A 339 -5.19 1.59 35.67
N ASN A 340 -5.17 2.75 36.34
CA ASN A 340 -5.11 2.84 37.79
C ASN A 340 -6.14 3.85 38.29
N ILE A 341 -6.55 3.65 39.52
CA ILE A 341 -7.27 4.63 40.32
C ILE A 341 -6.46 4.94 41.59
N PHE A 342 -6.51 6.19 42.04
CA PHE A 342 -5.97 6.62 43.34
C PHE A 342 -7.10 7.22 44.14
N THR A 343 -7.43 6.62 45.26
CA THR A 343 -8.41 7.10 46.24
C THR A 343 -8.09 6.57 47.63
N ASN A 344 -8.55 7.21 48.68
CA ASN A 344 -8.20 6.85 50.05
C ASN A 344 -6.67 6.73 50.29
N SER A 345 -5.89 7.63 49.67
CA SER A 345 -4.43 7.62 49.74
C SER A 345 -3.77 6.30 49.24
N THR A 346 -4.48 5.49 48.48
CA THR A 346 -4.00 4.22 47.91
C THR A 346 -4.11 4.17 46.41
N LEU A 347 -3.04 3.73 45.76
CA LEU A 347 -3.01 3.49 44.31
C LEU A 347 -3.40 2.04 44.02
N LYS A 348 -4.41 1.83 43.16
CA LYS A 348 -4.88 0.50 42.76
C LYS A 348 -4.92 0.39 41.26
N THR A 349 -4.67 -0.82 40.73
CA THR A 349 -4.88 -1.12 39.33
C THR A 349 -6.37 -1.39 39.02
N ASN A 350 -6.77 -1.24 37.78
CA ASN A 350 -8.14 -1.50 37.34
C ASN A 350 -8.63 -2.97 37.54
N GLN A 351 -7.72 -3.90 37.93
CA GLN A 351 -8.04 -5.29 38.28
C GLN A 351 -8.29 -5.48 39.79
N THR A 352 -7.81 -4.58 40.61
CA THR A 352 -7.86 -4.70 42.08
C THR A 352 -8.88 -3.75 42.73
N ILE A 353 -9.72 -3.10 41.95
CA ILE A 353 -10.81 -2.22 42.41
C ILE A 353 -11.87 -3.04 43.11
N ASP A 354 -12.29 -2.60 44.30
CA ASP A 354 -13.37 -3.21 45.05
C ASP A 354 -14.58 -2.27 45.14
N ILE A 355 -15.64 -2.62 44.45
CA ILE A 355 -16.88 -1.82 44.36
C ILE A 355 -17.61 -1.72 45.74
N LYS A 356 -17.28 -2.59 46.71
CA LYS A 356 -17.82 -2.52 48.06
C LYS A 356 -17.18 -1.39 48.86
N ASN A 357 -15.99 -0.94 48.46
CA ASN A 357 -15.36 0.24 49.04
C ASN A 357 -16.11 1.50 48.57
N LEU A 358 -16.61 2.29 49.53
CA LEU A 358 -17.47 3.44 49.25
C LEU A 358 -16.75 4.49 48.40
N SER A 359 -15.48 4.79 48.67
CA SER A 359 -14.70 5.79 47.94
C SER A 359 -14.40 5.36 46.52
N GLU A 360 -14.10 4.06 46.29
CA GLU A 360 -13.85 3.53 44.94
C GLU A 360 -15.14 3.51 44.11
N ASN A 361 -16.24 3.05 44.70
CA ASN A 361 -17.56 3.07 44.04
C ASN A 361 -17.98 4.51 43.69
N LYS A 362 -17.77 5.44 44.64
CA LYS A 362 -18.12 6.86 44.43
C LYS A 362 -17.28 7.48 43.32
N LEU A 363 -15.97 7.17 43.24
CA LEU A 363 -15.10 7.64 42.16
C LEU A 363 -15.55 7.12 40.78
N LEU A 364 -15.88 5.84 40.69
CA LEU A 364 -16.38 5.26 39.40
C LEU A 364 -17.76 5.83 39.03
N THR A 365 -18.67 5.96 39.99
CA THR A 365 -20.01 6.53 39.71
C THR A 365 -19.89 7.98 39.25
N PHE A 366 -19.10 8.79 39.96
CA PHE A 366 -18.94 10.21 39.67
C PHE A 366 -18.20 10.44 38.36
N SER A 367 -17.21 9.61 38.02
CA SER A 367 -16.55 9.66 36.72
C SER A 367 -17.52 9.42 35.55
N CYS A 368 -18.52 8.55 35.73
CA CYS A 368 -19.59 8.32 34.74
C CYS A 368 -20.58 9.47 34.64
N LEU A 369 -20.99 10.04 35.78
CA LEU A 369 -21.98 11.13 35.83
C LEU A 369 -21.40 12.45 35.27
N CYS A 370 -20.11 12.69 35.46
CA CYS A 370 -19.37 13.84 34.91
C CYS A 370 -18.74 13.49 33.55
N SER A 371 -19.52 12.90 32.67
CA SER A 371 -19.08 12.49 31.33
C SER A 371 -20.26 12.54 30.36
N ASP A 372 -20.01 12.82 29.09
CA ASP A 372 -21.01 12.83 28.01
C ASP A 372 -20.98 11.57 27.14
N ALA A 373 -19.92 10.77 27.29
CA ALA A 373 -19.75 9.54 26.51
C ALA A 373 -20.85 8.50 26.78
N ILE A 374 -21.23 7.78 25.75
CA ILE A 374 -22.19 6.66 25.79
C ILE A 374 -21.44 5.40 25.35
N SER A 375 -21.42 4.38 26.21
CA SER A 375 -20.82 3.08 25.93
C SER A 375 -21.88 1.99 25.83
N SER A 376 -22.83 2.13 24.89
CA SER A 376 -23.84 1.11 24.60
C SER A 376 -23.19 -0.15 23.99
N THR A 377 -23.96 -1.25 23.87
CA THR A 377 -23.40 -2.58 23.58
C THR A 377 -22.63 -2.70 22.25
N ASN A 378 -22.93 -1.87 21.26
CA ASN A 378 -22.33 -1.99 19.91
C ASN A 378 -21.62 -0.72 19.40
N ASN A 379 -21.90 0.47 19.91
CA ASN A 379 -21.26 1.71 19.47
C ASN A 379 -20.87 2.57 20.68
N GLU A 380 -19.56 2.88 20.79
CA GLU A 380 -19.06 3.85 21.77
C GLU A 380 -19.10 5.24 21.13
N ILE A 381 -19.77 6.20 21.77
CA ILE A 381 -19.90 7.59 21.28
C ILE A 381 -19.36 8.52 22.34
N GLY A 382 -18.50 9.45 21.98
CA GLY A 382 -17.95 10.47 22.85
C GLY A 382 -16.43 10.59 22.78
N ASP A 383 -15.89 11.53 23.55
CA ASP A 383 -14.44 11.73 23.69
C ASP A 383 -13.75 10.45 24.18
N PRO A 384 -12.60 10.05 23.63
CA PRO A 384 -11.90 8.82 24.04
C PRO A 384 -11.56 8.78 25.54
N THR A 385 -11.26 9.92 26.16
CA THR A 385 -10.98 10.03 27.59
C THR A 385 -12.22 9.71 28.41
N GLU A 386 -13.37 10.23 28.01
CA GLU A 386 -14.66 9.97 28.68
C GLU A 386 -15.15 8.55 28.46
N THR A 387 -14.96 8.02 27.24
CA THR A 387 -15.26 6.62 26.92
C THR A 387 -14.43 5.66 27.78
N ALA A 388 -13.18 6.01 28.13
CA ALA A 388 -12.37 5.21 29.04
C ALA A 388 -12.96 5.15 30.46
N LEU A 389 -13.55 6.25 30.93
CA LEU A 389 -14.21 6.33 32.25
C LEU A 389 -15.48 5.46 32.30
N THR A 390 -16.36 5.62 31.30
CA THR A 390 -17.61 4.83 31.22
C THR A 390 -17.32 3.34 31.05
N ASN A 391 -16.31 2.98 30.25
CA ASN A 391 -15.86 1.59 30.07
C ASN A 391 -15.26 1.00 31.36
N LEU A 392 -14.53 1.80 32.14
CA LEU A 392 -14.02 1.35 33.46
C LEU A 392 -15.19 1.02 34.39
N ALA A 393 -16.16 1.90 34.50
CA ALA A 393 -17.34 1.71 35.36
C ALA A 393 -18.20 0.50 34.89
N LYS A 394 -18.38 0.34 33.60
CA LYS A 394 -19.10 -0.79 32.98
C LYS A 394 -18.51 -2.15 33.36
N LYS A 395 -17.19 -2.28 33.52
CA LYS A 395 -16.53 -3.53 34.01
C LYS A 395 -17.03 -3.96 35.40
N PHE A 396 -17.53 -3.03 36.19
CA PHE A 396 -18.06 -3.24 37.50
C PHE A 396 -19.59 -3.19 37.57
N ASN A 397 -20.26 -3.39 36.40
CA ASN A 397 -21.71 -3.36 36.19
C ASN A 397 -22.36 -1.99 36.48
N LEU A 398 -21.58 -0.91 36.51
CA LEU A 398 -22.07 0.48 36.62
C LEU A 398 -22.28 1.02 35.20
N LYS A 399 -23.49 0.81 34.64
CA LYS A 399 -23.83 1.30 33.30
C LYS A 399 -24.20 2.76 33.36
N GLU A 400 -23.63 3.57 32.46
CA GLU A 400 -23.85 5.01 32.40
C GLU A 400 -25.34 5.37 32.20
N ILE A 401 -26.06 4.61 31.37
CA ILE A 401 -27.49 4.83 31.11
C ILE A 401 -28.32 4.65 32.40
N ASP A 402 -28.03 3.61 33.17
CA ASP A 402 -28.76 3.30 34.41
C ASP A 402 -28.41 4.32 35.48
N LEU A 403 -27.12 4.74 35.58
CA LEU A 403 -26.68 5.77 36.52
C LEU A 403 -27.30 7.13 36.23
N ARG A 404 -27.35 7.56 34.97
CA ARG A 404 -27.95 8.84 34.56
C ARG A 404 -29.46 8.85 34.73
N LYS A 405 -30.17 7.72 34.60
CA LYS A 405 -31.57 7.59 34.93
C LYS A 405 -31.81 7.68 36.43
N LYS A 406 -30.96 7.02 37.22
CA LYS A 406 -31.07 7.03 38.69
C LYS A 406 -30.70 8.39 39.28
N TYR A 407 -29.69 9.05 38.74
CA TYR A 407 -29.12 10.31 39.22
C TYR A 407 -29.13 11.35 38.08
N PRO A 408 -30.30 12.00 37.87
CA PRO A 408 -30.47 12.93 36.75
C PRO A 408 -29.54 14.14 36.87
N ARG A 409 -28.97 14.56 35.75
CA ARG A 409 -28.19 15.78 35.62
C ARG A 409 -29.14 16.98 35.60
N LEU A 410 -28.91 17.92 36.47
CA LEU A 410 -29.74 19.17 36.60
C LEU A 410 -29.13 20.34 35.84
N SER A 411 -27.79 20.46 35.84
CA SER A 411 -27.05 21.55 35.19
C SER A 411 -25.60 21.09 34.91
N GLU A 412 -24.95 21.82 34.02
CA GLU A 412 -23.55 21.53 33.68
C GLU A 412 -22.78 22.81 33.30
N ILE A 413 -21.45 22.73 33.48
CA ILE A 413 -20.46 23.64 32.90
C ILE A 413 -19.56 22.76 32.01
N PRO A 414 -19.68 22.89 30.68
CA PRO A 414 -18.91 22.05 29.75
C PRO A 414 -17.41 22.19 29.94
N PHE A 415 -16.63 21.22 29.40
CA PHE A 415 -15.18 21.31 29.42
C PHE A 415 -14.70 22.52 28.63
N ASP A 416 -13.75 23.24 29.21
CA ASP A 416 -13.09 24.37 28.59
C ASP A 416 -11.56 24.19 28.72
N SER A 417 -10.82 24.40 27.61
CA SER A 417 -9.37 24.13 27.52
C SER A 417 -8.52 25.09 28.38
N ASP A 418 -8.98 26.33 28.56
CA ASP A 418 -8.24 27.32 29.34
C ASP A 418 -8.48 27.09 30.83
N ARG A 419 -9.71 26.74 31.19
CA ARG A 419 -10.12 26.39 32.56
C ARG A 419 -9.68 24.98 32.96
N LYS A 420 -9.53 24.05 32.01
CA LYS A 420 -9.13 22.64 32.17
C LYS A 420 -10.05 21.82 33.09
N LEU A 421 -11.28 22.21 33.28
CA LEU A 421 -12.28 21.57 34.13
C LEU A 421 -13.59 21.35 33.36
N MET A 422 -14.36 20.35 33.82
CA MET A 422 -15.76 20.12 33.49
C MET A 422 -16.52 19.83 34.77
N SER A 423 -17.71 20.44 34.93
CA SER A 423 -18.52 20.26 36.12
C SER A 423 -19.95 19.88 35.76
N THR A 424 -20.54 18.94 36.50
CA THR A 424 -21.96 18.53 36.34
C THR A 424 -22.65 18.54 37.70
N LEU A 425 -23.89 19.04 37.74
CA LEU A 425 -24.75 18.98 38.91
C LEU A 425 -25.73 17.83 38.76
N CYS A 426 -25.69 16.87 39.66
CA CYS A 426 -26.58 15.71 39.65
C CYS A 426 -27.35 15.61 40.96
N ASN A 427 -28.59 15.15 40.92
CA ASN A 427 -29.35 14.80 42.11
C ASN A 427 -29.04 13.37 42.51
N ILE A 428 -28.30 13.18 43.63
CA ILE A 428 -27.84 11.90 44.10
C ILE A 428 -28.41 11.68 45.53
N ASP A 429 -29.25 10.68 45.67
CA ASP A 429 -29.88 10.29 46.95
C ASP A 429 -30.53 11.49 47.67
N ASN A 430 -31.26 12.34 46.95
CA ASN A 430 -31.93 13.60 47.36
C ASN A 430 -30.96 14.74 47.76
N GLU A 431 -29.69 14.65 47.44
CA GLU A 431 -28.75 15.76 47.58
C GLU A 431 -28.28 16.24 46.20
N ASN A 432 -28.19 17.55 45.97
CA ASN A 432 -27.62 18.09 44.76
C ASN A 432 -26.11 18.17 44.88
N ILE A 433 -25.42 17.32 44.17
CA ILE A 433 -23.96 17.17 44.19
C ILE A 433 -23.38 17.67 42.87
N MET A 434 -22.52 18.66 42.96
CA MET A 434 -21.66 19.10 41.87
C MET A 434 -20.41 18.20 41.80
N ILE A 435 -20.24 17.57 40.64
CA ILE A 435 -19.08 16.71 40.36
C ILE A 435 -18.20 17.44 39.36
N THR A 436 -16.89 17.50 39.63
CA THR A 436 -15.92 18.16 38.75
C THR A 436 -14.80 17.22 38.41
N LYS A 437 -14.42 17.18 37.12
CA LYS A 437 -13.23 16.48 36.64
C LYS A 437 -12.31 17.43 35.90
N GLY A 438 -11.00 17.16 35.93
CA GLY A 438 -10.05 17.92 35.12
C GLY A 438 -8.59 17.72 35.49
N ALA A 439 -7.78 18.71 35.15
CA ALA A 439 -6.34 18.71 35.43
C ALA A 439 -6.10 18.89 36.94
N LEU A 440 -5.16 18.09 37.48
CA LEU A 440 -4.88 18.09 38.94
C LEU A 440 -4.41 19.44 39.45
N ASP A 441 -3.54 20.12 38.73
CA ASP A 441 -2.97 21.43 39.04
C ASP A 441 -4.08 22.46 39.31
N VAL A 442 -5.09 22.48 38.47
CA VAL A 442 -6.22 23.41 38.64
C VAL A 442 -7.21 22.96 39.70
N LEU A 443 -7.57 21.68 39.72
CA LEU A 443 -8.56 21.18 40.68
C LEU A 443 -8.03 21.28 42.11
N LEU A 444 -6.75 21.02 42.33
CA LEU A 444 -6.14 21.01 43.66
C LEU A 444 -6.09 22.41 44.29
N THR A 445 -5.85 23.48 43.51
CA THR A 445 -5.90 24.87 43.97
C THR A 445 -7.29 25.31 44.41
N ARG A 446 -8.33 24.61 43.98
CA ARG A 446 -9.76 24.88 44.32
C ARG A 446 -10.30 23.87 45.35
N THR A 447 -9.44 23.01 45.88
CA THR A 447 -9.80 21.94 46.83
C THR A 447 -9.54 22.39 48.27
N LYS A 448 -10.52 22.19 49.15
CA LYS A 448 -10.38 22.48 50.58
C LYS A 448 -10.47 21.24 51.43
N PHE A 449 -11.15 20.21 51.00
CA PHE A 449 -11.39 18.99 51.73
C PHE A 449 -10.91 17.75 50.94
N ILE A 450 -10.72 16.64 51.60
CA ILE A 450 -10.41 15.33 51.05
C ILE A 450 -11.29 14.25 51.68
N LEU A 451 -11.77 13.32 50.81
CA LEU A 451 -12.39 12.10 51.32
C LEU A 451 -11.29 11.07 51.65
N SER A 452 -11.13 10.76 52.91
CA SER A 452 -10.16 9.80 53.41
C SER A 452 -10.82 8.86 54.40
N GLN A 453 -10.67 7.54 54.25
CA GLN A 453 -11.31 6.50 55.07
C GLN A 453 -12.83 6.77 55.28
N ASP A 454 -13.50 7.09 54.15
CA ASP A 454 -14.92 7.41 54.08
C ASP A 454 -15.38 8.61 54.93
N LYS A 455 -14.44 9.44 55.39
CA LYS A 455 -14.71 10.68 56.13
C LYS A 455 -14.16 11.89 55.38
N ILE A 456 -14.91 12.97 55.39
CA ILE A 456 -14.48 14.25 54.83
C ILE A 456 -13.63 14.95 55.90
N LYS A 457 -12.38 15.30 55.59
CA LYS A 457 -11.49 16.11 56.43
C LYS A 457 -10.90 17.27 55.63
N GLU A 458 -10.40 18.30 56.28
CA GLU A 458 -9.59 19.33 55.60
C GLU A 458 -8.35 18.69 55.02
N ILE A 459 -7.97 19.13 53.82
CA ILE A 459 -6.80 18.59 53.10
C ILE A 459 -5.52 19.12 53.78
N SER A 460 -4.61 18.25 54.14
CA SER A 460 -3.33 18.61 54.74
C SER A 460 -2.22 18.76 53.67
N PRO A 461 -1.12 19.49 53.99
CA PRO A 461 0.05 19.56 53.11
C PRO A 461 0.62 18.19 52.73
N GLU A 462 0.58 17.21 53.66
CA GLU A 462 1.02 15.84 53.46
C GLU A 462 0.11 15.13 52.43
N ASP A 463 -1.22 15.34 52.52
CA ASP A 463 -2.18 14.81 51.55
C ASP A 463 -1.90 15.38 50.13
N ILE A 464 -1.66 16.69 50.02
CA ILE A 464 -1.33 17.37 48.77
C ILE A 464 -0.04 16.80 48.21
N SER A 465 1.05 16.71 48.98
CA SER A 465 2.33 16.17 48.55
C SER A 465 2.21 14.71 48.03
N LEU A 466 1.40 13.88 48.73
CA LEU A 466 1.16 12.50 48.28
C LEU A 466 0.41 12.44 46.95
N ILE A 467 -0.61 13.28 46.78
CA ILE A 467 -1.41 13.38 45.54
C ILE A 467 -0.53 13.83 44.37
N GLU A 468 0.25 14.91 44.55
CA GLU A 468 1.16 15.45 43.55
C GLU A 468 2.24 14.43 43.17
N LYS A 469 2.85 13.76 44.18
CA LYS A 469 3.82 12.69 43.92
C LYS A 469 3.21 11.54 43.09
N THR A 470 2.02 11.09 43.48
CA THR A 470 1.32 10.02 42.76
C THR A 470 1.01 10.43 41.32
N ASN A 471 0.53 11.66 41.10
CA ASN A 471 0.30 12.18 39.77
C ASN A 471 1.60 12.26 38.96
N PHE A 472 2.68 12.74 39.55
CA PHE A 472 3.99 12.80 38.92
C PHE A 472 4.49 11.42 38.49
N ASP A 473 4.41 10.44 39.40
CA ASP A 473 4.83 9.06 39.13
C ASP A 473 3.99 8.42 38.00
N LEU A 474 2.67 8.61 38.01
CA LEU A 474 1.78 8.13 36.94
C LEU A 474 2.07 8.82 35.59
N SER A 475 2.27 10.13 35.60
CA SER A 475 2.57 10.91 34.38
C SER A 475 3.94 10.56 33.82
N ASN A 476 4.97 10.30 34.66
CA ASN A 476 6.28 9.83 34.23
C ASN A 476 6.26 8.42 33.63
N ASN A 477 5.25 7.62 33.96
CA ASN A 477 4.98 6.34 33.29
C ASN A 477 4.14 6.48 32.00
N GLY A 478 3.97 7.71 31.49
CA GLY A 478 3.24 7.97 30.26
C GLY A 478 1.72 7.91 30.38
N LEU A 479 1.18 7.90 31.59
CA LEU A 479 -0.26 7.85 31.82
C LEU A 479 -0.85 9.26 31.84
N ARG A 480 -2.00 9.43 31.19
CA ARG A 480 -2.84 10.64 31.32
C ARG A 480 -3.62 10.51 32.61
N VAL A 481 -3.55 11.52 33.46
CA VAL A 481 -4.23 11.53 34.77
C VAL A 481 -5.34 12.57 34.78
N LEU A 482 -6.54 12.16 35.19
CA LEU A 482 -7.67 13.05 35.53
C LEU A 482 -7.93 13.04 37.02
N ALA A 483 -8.09 14.24 37.57
CA ALA A 483 -8.49 14.43 38.96
C ALA A 483 -10.02 14.59 39.05
N PHE A 484 -10.59 14.11 40.14
CA PHE A 484 -12.01 14.18 40.46
C PHE A 484 -12.21 14.81 41.84
N GLY A 485 -13.12 15.78 41.88
CA GLY A 485 -13.60 16.41 43.11
C GLY A 485 -15.12 16.55 43.07
N TYR A 486 -15.71 16.81 44.18
CA TYR A 486 -17.15 17.08 44.30
C TYR A 486 -17.46 18.08 45.39
N LYS A 487 -18.67 18.67 45.31
CA LYS A 487 -19.19 19.62 46.31
C LYS A 487 -20.68 19.39 46.49
N ILE A 488 -21.17 19.45 47.73
CA ILE A 488 -22.59 19.29 48.06
C ILE A 488 -23.25 20.70 48.07
N LEU A 489 -24.27 20.87 47.20
CA LEU A 489 -25.00 22.12 47.02
C LEU A 489 -26.47 21.91 47.42
N LYS A 490 -26.80 22.14 48.74
CA LYS A 490 -28.08 21.71 49.37
C LYS A 490 -29.36 22.23 48.68
N SER A 491 -29.34 23.33 47.93
CA SER A 491 -30.57 23.95 47.37
C SER A 491 -30.41 24.54 45.98
N LYS A 492 -29.22 24.46 45.37
CA LYS A 492 -28.99 24.97 43.99
C LYS A 492 -29.42 23.94 42.96
N THR A 493 -30.16 24.37 41.94
CA THR A 493 -30.60 23.57 40.77
C THR A 493 -29.83 23.92 39.50
N SER A 494 -28.99 24.96 39.52
CA SER A 494 -28.05 25.33 38.45
C SER A 494 -26.68 25.70 39.04
N ILE A 495 -25.64 25.52 38.29
CA ILE A 495 -24.25 25.84 38.66
C ILE A 495 -23.65 26.88 37.73
N ASP A 496 -22.75 27.71 38.28
CA ASP A 496 -21.98 28.72 37.56
C ASP A 496 -20.47 28.59 37.91
N LEU A 497 -19.61 29.38 37.25
CA LEU A 497 -18.17 29.34 37.42
C LEU A 497 -17.71 29.67 38.87
N GLU A 498 -18.52 30.45 39.63
CA GLU A 498 -18.18 30.81 41.00
C GLU A 498 -18.33 29.62 41.98
N ASP A 499 -19.14 28.63 41.61
CA ASP A 499 -19.32 27.40 42.39
C ASP A 499 -18.11 26.50 42.39
N GLU A 500 -17.21 26.63 41.41
CA GLU A 500 -16.02 25.82 41.25
C GLU A 500 -14.91 26.14 42.25
N LYS A 501 -15.22 26.04 43.52
CA LYS A 501 -14.31 26.24 44.65
C LYS A 501 -14.73 25.41 45.86
N ASP A 502 -13.82 25.22 46.80
CA ASP A 502 -14.01 24.45 48.05
C ASP A 502 -14.44 23.01 47.77
N PHE A 503 -13.79 22.36 46.80
CA PHE A 503 -14.05 20.96 46.45
C PHE A 503 -13.61 20.01 47.54
N ILE A 504 -14.24 18.85 47.58
CA ILE A 504 -13.79 17.65 48.30
C ILE A 504 -13.05 16.79 47.27
N PHE A 505 -11.75 16.62 47.43
CA PHE A 505 -10.97 15.73 46.56
C PHE A 505 -11.41 14.29 46.73
N LEU A 506 -11.69 13.60 45.62
CA LEU A 506 -12.19 12.23 45.60
C LEU A 506 -11.09 11.24 45.15
N GLY A 507 -10.34 11.59 44.13
CA GLY A 507 -9.29 10.72 43.61
C GLY A 507 -8.77 11.08 42.24
N LEU A 508 -7.88 10.21 41.73
CA LEU A 508 -7.33 10.27 40.39
C LEU A 508 -7.71 9.01 39.60
N ILE A 509 -7.92 9.16 38.30
CA ILE A 509 -8.01 8.03 37.35
C ILE A 509 -6.93 8.24 36.30
N SER A 510 -6.05 7.26 36.17
CA SER A 510 -5.02 7.28 35.12
C SER A 510 -5.38 6.37 33.95
N MET A 511 -5.06 6.83 32.75
CA MET A 511 -5.41 6.14 31.52
C MET A 511 -4.30 6.26 30.46
N ILE A 512 -4.31 5.36 29.51
CA ILE A 512 -3.36 5.32 28.39
C ILE A 512 -4.06 4.77 27.17
N ASP A 513 -3.60 5.16 25.99
CA ASP A 513 -3.87 4.43 24.75
C ASP A 513 -2.83 3.29 24.63
N PRO A 514 -3.24 2.03 24.92
CA PRO A 514 -2.30 0.93 25.02
C PRO A 514 -1.74 0.52 23.66
N PRO A 515 -0.49 0.03 23.60
CA PRO A 515 0.04 -0.58 22.39
C PRO A 515 -0.84 -1.75 21.92
N ARG A 516 -0.92 -1.95 20.62
CA ARG A 516 -1.53 -3.17 20.07
C ARG A 516 -0.70 -4.38 20.46
N LYS A 517 -1.34 -5.50 20.72
CA LYS A 517 -0.66 -6.75 21.13
C LYS A 517 0.42 -7.20 20.14
N GLU A 518 0.17 -6.96 18.85
CA GLU A 518 1.04 -7.32 17.74
C GLU A 518 2.24 -6.39 17.57
N SER A 519 2.16 -5.14 18.04
CA SER A 519 3.17 -4.09 17.78
C SER A 519 4.55 -4.48 18.29
N LYS A 520 4.66 -5.05 19.49
CA LYS A 520 5.94 -5.47 20.05
C LYS A 520 6.65 -6.52 19.19
N LYS A 521 5.90 -7.52 18.71
CA LYS A 521 6.43 -8.56 17.81
C LYS A 521 6.80 -7.96 16.45
N ALA A 522 5.93 -7.12 15.90
CA ALA A 522 6.16 -6.48 14.61
C ALA A 522 7.40 -5.57 14.62
N VAL A 523 7.62 -4.82 15.71
CA VAL A 523 8.85 -4.01 15.93
C VAL A 523 10.09 -4.90 15.99
N ALA A 524 10.03 -6.03 16.72
CA ALA A 524 11.14 -6.98 16.77
C ALA A 524 11.44 -7.60 15.40
N ASP A 525 10.42 -7.98 14.64
CA ASP A 525 10.55 -8.49 13.26
C ASP A 525 11.11 -7.41 12.31
N CYS A 526 10.72 -6.15 12.49
CA CYS A 526 11.23 -4.99 11.77
C CYS A 526 12.75 -4.83 11.98
N ILE A 527 13.19 -4.82 13.24
CA ILE A 527 14.62 -4.70 13.59
C ILE A 527 15.42 -5.90 13.06
N LYS A 528 14.88 -7.12 13.18
CA LYS A 528 15.51 -8.33 12.61
C LYS A 528 15.66 -8.24 11.09
N ALA A 529 14.70 -7.60 10.42
CA ALA A 529 14.74 -7.34 8.98
C ALA A 529 15.74 -6.25 8.56
N GLY A 530 16.52 -5.69 9.50
CA GLY A 530 17.48 -4.62 9.25
C GLY A 530 16.82 -3.26 9.01
N ILE A 531 15.59 -3.07 9.47
CA ILE A 531 14.82 -1.84 9.33
C ILE A 531 14.79 -1.14 10.67
N LYS A 532 15.06 0.18 10.70
CA LYS A 532 14.97 1.01 11.90
C LYS A 532 13.56 1.59 12.03
N PRO A 533 12.75 1.16 13.02
CA PRO A 533 11.50 1.81 13.34
C PRO A 533 11.77 3.08 14.17
N ILE A 534 11.04 4.15 13.85
CA ILE A 534 11.09 5.45 14.51
C ILE A 534 9.68 5.85 14.87
N MET A 535 9.46 6.29 16.10
CA MET A 535 8.17 6.80 16.54
C MET A 535 8.10 8.32 16.35
N ILE A 536 7.04 8.79 15.71
CA ILE A 536 6.75 10.20 15.51
C ILE A 536 5.35 10.48 16.08
N THR A 537 5.19 11.47 16.95
CA THR A 537 3.90 11.72 17.61
C THR A 537 3.70 13.16 18.03
N GLY A 538 2.43 13.58 18.13
CA GLY A 538 2.02 14.82 18.79
C GLY A 538 2.05 14.78 20.32
N ASP A 539 2.20 13.60 20.92
CA ASP A 539 2.20 13.40 22.36
C ASP A 539 3.43 13.99 23.06
N HIS A 540 3.34 14.07 24.40
CA HIS A 540 4.44 14.48 25.24
C HIS A 540 5.62 13.49 25.18
N LYS A 541 6.86 14.00 25.23
CA LYS A 541 8.11 13.22 25.13
C LYS A 541 8.15 12.03 26.11
N ILE A 542 7.70 12.21 27.34
CA ILE A 542 7.67 11.16 28.38
C ILE A 542 6.74 10.02 27.98
N THR A 543 5.51 10.33 27.57
CA THR A 543 4.50 9.34 27.13
C THR A 543 4.99 8.58 25.92
N ALA A 544 5.51 9.29 24.91
CA ALA A 544 6.05 8.70 23.69
C ALA A 544 7.21 7.74 23.99
N SER A 545 8.16 8.16 24.83
CA SER A 545 9.32 7.35 25.23
C SER A 545 8.92 6.10 26.02
N ALA A 546 7.93 6.21 26.92
CA ALA A 546 7.43 5.08 27.70
C ALA A 546 6.81 4.00 26.81
N ILE A 547 5.95 4.40 25.87
CA ILE A 547 5.32 3.48 24.89
C ILE A 547 6.38 2.89 23.97
N ALA A 548 7.29 3.72 23.43
CA ALA A 548 8.34 3.26 22.55
C ALA A 548 9.28 2.24 23.21
N LYS A 549 9.56 2.40 24.52
CA LYS A 549 10.32 1.45 25.33
C LYS A 549 9.56 0.13 25.53
N GLU A 550 8.25 0.19 25.80
CA GLU A 550 7.40 -1.00 25.98
C GLU A 550 7.36 -1.88 24.73
N ILE A 551 7.26 -1.26 23.55
CA ILE A 551 7.22 -2.00 22.27
C ILE A 551 8.60 -2.30 21.67
N GLY A 552 9.69 -1.75 22.24
CA GLY A 552 11.07 -2.05 21.84
C GLY A 552 11.66 -1.15 20.75
N ILE A 553 11.02 -0.03 20.42
CA ILE A 553 11.57 1.00 19.50
C ILE A 553 12.70 1.77 20.19
N PHE A 554 12.49 2.19 21.45
CA PHE A 554 13.42 2.99 22.23
C PHE A 554 14.30 2.09 23.11
N LYS A 555 15.60 2.12 22.88
CA LYS A 555 16.59 1.30 23.57
C LYS A 555 17.48 2.16 24.48
N GLU A 556 18.28 1.51 25.31
CA GLU A 556 19.28 2.18 26.12
C GLU A 556 20.35 2.82 25.22
N GLY A 557 20.58 4.11 25.42
CA GLY A 557 21.45 4.93 24.56
C GLY A 557 20.73 5.71 23.45
N ASP A 558 19.47 5.37 23.12
CA ASP A 558 18.70 6.12 22.12
C ASP A 558 18.27 7.49 22.67
N LYS A 559 18.10 8.46 21.76
CA LYS A 559 17.62 9.81 22.05
C LYS A 559 16.14 9.96 21.70
N ALA A 560 15.44 10.79 22.49
CA ALA A 560 14.12 11.31 22.16
C ALA A 560 14.21 12.83 22.04
N LEU A 561 13.65 13.42 20.97
CA LEU A 561 13.60 14.87 20.77
C LEU A 561 12.16 15.37 20.68
N THR A 562 11.96 16.61 21.17
CA THR A 562 10.73 17.36 20.90
C THR A 562 10.87 18.16 19.61
N GLY A 563 9.73 18.62 19.03
CA GLY A 563 9.76 19.51 17.86
C GLY A 563 10.56 20.81 18.11
N LEU A 564 10.51 21.36 19.34
CA LEU A 564 11.31 22.54 19.72
C LEU A 564 12.81 22.23 19.71
N GLU A 565 13.22 21.12 20.31
CA GLU A 565 14.62 20.66 20.30
C GLU A 565 15.08 20.40 18.86
N LEU A 566 14.24 19.78 18.04
CA LEU A 566 14.54 19.53 16.63
C LEU A 566 14.69 20.81 15.82
N SER A 567 13.84 21.81 16.05
CA SER A 567 13.90 23.11 15.37
C SER A 567 15.13 23.93 15.74
N SER A 568 15.72 23.69 16.92
CA SER A 568 16.96 24.36 17.35
C SER A 568 18.23 23.81 16.69
N LEU A 569 18.17 22.61 16.11
CA LEU A 569 19.29 21.99 15.41
C LEU A 569 19.39 22.48 13.96
N SER A 570 20.60 22.81 13.51
CA SER A 570 20.89 22.98 12.10
C SER A 570 20.80 21.63 11.36
N ASP A 571 20.67 21.66 10.03
CA ASP A 571 20.60 20.42 9.25
C ASP A 571 21.89 19.60 9.32
N GLN A 572 23.05 20.25 9.51
CA GLN A 572 24.33 19.57 9.69
C GLN A 572 24.44 18.86 11.04
N GLU A 573 23.96 19.47 12.12
CA GLU A 573 23.89 18.86 13.44
C GLU A 573 22.87 17.73 13.47
N PHE A 574 21.68 17.97 12.92
CA PHE A 574 20.63 16.93 12.83
C PHE A 574 21.10 15.71 12.04
N ALA A 575 21.83 15.91 10.91
CA ALA A 575 22.39 14.83 10.13
C ALA A 575 23.38 13.94 10.92
N LYS A 576 24.11 14.51 11.90
CA LYS A 576 25.03 13.76 12.74
C LYS A 576 24.31 12.93 13.83
N GLU A 577 23.20 13.46 14.36
CA GLU A 577 22.50 12.87 15.49
C GLU A 577 21.33 11.96 15.10
N ILE A 578 20.80 12.07 13.89
CA ILE A 578 19.56 11.40 13.48
C ILE A 578 19.60 9.86 13.67
N GLU A 579 20.78 9.26 13.58
CA GLU A 579 20.94 7.82 13.75
C GLU A 579 20.74 7.35 15.19
N ASP A 580 20.94 8.23 16.17
CA ASP A 580 20.75 7.94 17.60
C ASP A 580 19.32 8.24 18.07
N ILE A 581 18.51 8.92 17.23
CA ILE A 581 17.17 9.32 17.61
C ILE A 581 16.15 8.25 17.18
N SER A 582 15.34 7.79 18.12
CA SER A 582 14.28 6.79 17.89
C SER A 582 12.87 7.31 18.17
N VAL A 583 12.74 8.49 18.85
CA VAL A 583 11.44 9.07 19.19
C VAL A 583 11.45 10.57 18.92
N TYR A 584 10.44 11.04 18.22
CA TYR A 584 10.14 12.47 18.00
C TYR A 584 8.76 12.79 18.56
N ALA A 585 8.71 13.72 19.53
CA ALA A 585 7.51 14.08 20.29
C ALA A 585 7.09 15.53 20.04
N ARG A 586 5.81 15.84 20.08
CA ARG A 586 5.24 17.18 19.84
C ARG A 586 5.78 17.82 18.55
N VAL A 587 5.81 17.05 17.48
CA VAL A 587 6.31 17.50 16.18
C VAL A 587 5.20 18.09 15.32
N SER A 588 5.55 19.13 14.57
CA SER A 588 4.70 19.75 13.57
C SER A 588 4.71 18.96 12.23
N PRO A 589 3.77 19.21 11.30
CA PRO A 589 3.82 18.64 9.95
C PRO A 589 5.14 18.94 9.21
N ALA A 590 5.70 20.13 9.40
CA ALA A 590 6.98 20.53 8.80
C ALA A 590 8.16 19.69 9.35
N ASP A 591 8.14 19.40 10.66
CA ASP A 591 9.14 18.53 11.28
C ASP A 591 9.09 17.12 10.73
N LYS A 592 7.88 16.56 10.50
CA LYS A 592 7.69 15.23 9.89
C LYS A 592 8.34 15.16 8.50
N ILE A 593 8.16 16.20 7.67
CA ILE A 593 8.81 16.31 6.35
C ILE A 593 10.33 16.39 6.49
N ARG A 594 10.83 17.17 7.45
CA ARG A 594 12.27 17.35 7.70
C ARG A 594 12.92 16.04 8.10
N ILE A 595 12.29 15.27 9.00
CA ILE A 595 12.77 13.95 9.44
C ILE A 595 12.88 12.99 8.25
N VAL A 596 11.81 12.85 7.46
CA VAL A 596 11.80 12.00 6.28
C VAL A 596 12.87 12.42 5.27
N SER A 597 12.97 13.73 4.97
CA SER A 597 13.95 14.26 4.01
C SER A 597 15.39 14.01 4.46
N MET A 598 15.67 14.13 5.75
CA MET A 598 17.01 13.89 6.29
C MET A 598 17.42 12.42 6.17
N TRP A 599 16.52 11.47 6.45
CA TRP A 599 16.80 10.07 6.23
C TRP A 599 16.99 9.72 4.76
N GLN A 600 16.20 10.32 3.86
CA GLN A 600 16.35 10.15 2.40
C GLN A 600 17.70 10.72 1.91
N SER A 601 18.16 11.87 2.44
CA SER A 601 19.45 12.45 2.08
C SER A 601 20.66 11.57 2.46
N LYS A 602 20.47 10.66 3.43
CA LYS A 602 21.47 9.64 3.81
C LYS A 602 21.37 8.34 2.97
N GLY A 603 20.58 8.33 1.91
CA GLY A 603 20.39 7.16 1.04
C GLY A 603 19.43 6.11 1.58
N ASN A 604 18.63 6.43 2.60
CA ASN A 604 17.64 5.49 3.15
C ASN A 604 16.30 5.58 2.41
N ILE A 605 15.63 4.45 2.30
CA ILE A 605 14.25 4.36 1.80
C ILE A 605 13.29 4.44 2.97
N CYS A 606 12.52 5.53 3.01
CA CYS A 606 11.65 5.85 4.13
C CYS A 606 10.20 5.47 3.85
N ALA A 607 9.63 4.66 4.72
CA ALA A 607 8.18 4.53 4.87
C ALA A 607 7.69 5.49 5.96
N MET A 608 6.55 6.16 5.74
CA MET A 608 5.91 7.05 6.72
C MET A 608 4.46 6.65 6.88
N THR A 609 4.00 6.47 8.14
CA THR A 609 2.59 6.25 8.44
C THR A 609 1.92 7.51 8.95
N GLY A 610 0.62 7.66 8.70
CA GLY A 610 -0.18 8.75 9.23
C GLY A 610 -1.66 8.54 8.96
N ASP A 611 -2.52 9.19 9.74
CA ASP A 611 -3.97 9.11 9.64
C ASP A 611 -4.64 10.49 9.41
N GLY A 612 -3.97 11.57 9.77
CA GLY A 612 -4.50 12.92 9.73
C GLY A 612 -4.13 13.73 8.49
N VAL A 613 -4.80 14.86 8.37
CA VAL A 613 -4.48 15.90 7.37
C VAL A 613 -3.04 16.40 7.55
N ASN A 614 -2.59 16.50 8.79
CA ASN A 614 -1.25 16.97 9.16
C ASN A 614 -0.14 16.02 8.69
N ASP A 615 -0.47 14.77 8.37
CA ASP A 615 0.48 13.75 7.91
C ASP A 615 0.61 13.74 6.38
N ALA A 616 -0.41 14.20 5.66
CA ALA A 616 -0.47 14.09 4.21
C ALA A 616 0.77 14.62 3.48
N PRO A 617 1.36 15.77 3.85
CA PRO A 617 2.59 16.25 3.22
C PRO A 617 3.79 15.31 3.45
N ALA A 618 3.93 14.74 4.65
CA ALA A 618 5.00 13.79 4.96
C ALA A 618 4.77 12.43 4.28
N LEU A 619 3.51 11.95 4.19
CA LEU A 619 3.13 10.75 3.43
C LEU A 619 3.47 10.90 1.95
N LYS A 620 3.21 12.07 1.35
CA LYS A 620 3.53 12.37 -0.06
C LYS A 620 5.04 12.48 -0.29
N LYS A 621 5.79 12.98 0.70
CA LYS A 621 7.25 13.15 0.65
C LYS A 621 8.00 11.83 0.78
N ALA A 622 7.52 10.92 1.62
CA ALA A 622 8.13 9.60 1.84
C ALA A 622 8.18 8.77 0.56
N ASP A 623 9.15 7.85 0.48
CA ASP A 623 9.23 6.90 -0.64
C ASP A 623 7.99 6.01 -0.66
N ILE A 624 7.49 5.66 0.54
CA ILE A 624 6.25 4.92 0.73
C ILE A 624 5.41 5.60 1.81
N GLY A 625 4.44 6.41 1.40
CA GLY A 625 3.40 6.89 2.30
C GLY A 625 2.38 5.79 2.59
N ILE A 626 2.02 5.62 3.86
CA ILE A 626 1.13 4.58 4.36
C ILE A 626 0.02 5.24 5.16
N ALA A 627 -1.22 5.18 4.69
CA ALA A 627 -2.37 5.72 5.40
C ALA A 627 -3.14 4.64 6.15
N MET A 628 -3.82 5.05 7.23
CA MET A 628 -4.77 4.21 7.94
C MET A 628 -6.07 4.08 7.13
N GLY A 629 -6.67 2.91 7.11
CA GLY A 629 -7.89 2.63 6.35
C GLY A 629 -9.16 2.92 7.12
N ILE A 630 -9.15 2.68 8.44
CA ILE A 630 -10.31 2.88 9.33
C ILE A 630 -10.30 4.31 9.88
N THR A 631 -9.20 4.71 10.55
CA THR A 631 -9.09 6.02 11.21
C THR A 631 -8.58 7.11 10.29
N GLY A 632 -7.96 6.76 9.16
CA GLY A 632 -7.36 7.71 8.25
C GLY A 632 -8.36 8.59 7.52
N THR A 633 -8.07 9.90 7.45
CA THR A 633 -8.83 10.85 6.63
C THR A 633 -8.64 10.55 5.14
N GLU A 634 -9.60 10.94 4.32
CA GLU A 634 -9.51 10.72 2.86
C GLU A 634 -8.27 11.41 2.26
N VAL A 635 -7.84 12.52 2.82
CA VAL A 635 -6.61 13.23 2.42
C VAL A 635 -5.36 12.43 2.70
N SER A 636 -5.24 11.82 3.89
CA SER A 636 -4.11 10.95 4.21
C SER A 636 -4.09 9.73 3.26
N LYS A 637 -5.27 9.15 2.99
CA LYS A 637 -5.41 8.04 2.03
C LYS A 637 -5.05 8.44 0.61
N ASP A 638 -5.37 9.69 0.19
CA ASP A 638 -5.02 10.16 -1.15
C ASP A 638 -3.53 10.43 -1.31
N ALA A 639 -2.90 11.03 -0.31
CA ALA A 639 -1.46 11.28 -0.29
C ALA A 639 -0.63 9.99 -0.27
N ALA A 640 -1.17 8.90 0.29
CA ALA A 640 -0.46 7.65 0.50
C ALA A 640 -0.29 6.81 -0.77
N SER A 641 0.73 5.95 -0.73
CA SER A 641 1.00 4.92 -1.76
C SER A 641 0.41 3.56 -1.38
N MET A 642 0.13 3.35 -0.08
CA MET A 642 -0.45 2.14 0.49
C MET A 642 -1.44 2.52 1.59
N ILE A 643 -2.52 1.73 1.73
CA ILE A 643 -3.52 1.88 2.79
C ILE A 643 -3.58 0.59 3.61
N LEU A 644 -3.58 0.71 4.94
CA LEU A 644 -3.75 -0.40 5.87
C LEU A 644 -5.23 -0.56 6.21
N ALA A 645 -5.91 -1.58 5.69
CA ALA A 645 -7.33 -1.79 5.94
C ALA A 645 -7.67 -2.13 7.41
N ASP A 646 -6.67 -2.50 8.21
CA ASP A 646 -6.78 -2.88 9.63
C ASP A 646 -6.06 -1.93 10.59
N ASP A 647 -5.52 -0.82 10.10
CA ASP A 647 -4.75 0.17 10.85
C ASP A 647 -3.62 -0.44 11.71
N ASN A 648 -3.00 -1.54 11.28
CA ASN A 648 -2.08 -2.32 12.08
C ASN A 648 -0.65 -2.24 11.55
N PHE A 649 0.29 -1.81 12.40
CA PHE A 649 1.72 -1.76 12.07
C PHE A 649 2.28 -3.14 11.61
N ALA A 650 1.77 -4.25 12.17
CA ALA A 650 2.20 -5.60 11.78
C ALA A 650 1.92 -5.90 10.30
N THR A 651 0.88 -5.29 9.71
CA THR A 651 0.54 -5.43 8.30
C THR A 651 1.59 -4.78 7.40
N ILE A 652 2.27 -3.72 7.85
CA ILE A 652 3.41 -3.12 7.13
C ILE A 652 4.54 -4.14 6.98
N ILE A 653 4.87 -4.86 8.05
CA ILE A 653 5.96 -5.86 8.02
C ILE A 653 5.62 -7.02 7.10
N LYS A 654 4.35 -7.46 7.06
CA LYS A 654 3.88 -8.46 6.08
C LYS A 654 3.98 -7.95 4.65
N ALA A 655 3.59 -6.69 4.42
CA ALA A 655 3.70 -6.06 3.10
C ALA A 655 5.17 -5.95 2.65
N ILE A 656 6.09 -5.60 3.54
CA ILE A 656 7.54 -5.58 3.26
C ILE A 656 8.04 -6.98 2.92
N ALA A 657 7.67 -8.00 3.69
CA ALA A 657 8.04 -9.39 3.41
C ALA A 657 7.54 -9.83 2.03
N THR A 658 6.29 -9.49 1.71
CA THR A 658 5.68 -9.79 0.41
C THR A 658 6.38 -9.01 -0.71
N GLY A 659 6.73 -7.74 -0.54
CA GLY A 659 7.48 -6.93 -1.49
C GLY A 659 8.87 -7.50 -1.79
N ARG A 660 9.63 -7.92 -0.76
CA ARG A 660 10.92 -8.61 -0.90
C ARG A 660 10.78 -9.92 -1.69
N ASN A 661 9.73 -10.70 -1.41
CA ASN A 661 9.46 -11.94 -2.12
C ASN A 661 9.15 -11.69 -3.61
N ILE A 662 8.28 -10.72 -3.91
CA ILE A 662 7.92 -10.34 -5.28
C ILE A 662 9.18 -9.95 -6.07
N TYR A 663 10.03 -9.10 -5.50
CA TYR A 663 11.27 -8.69 -6.16
C TYR A 663 12.22 -9.87 -6.41
N SER A 664 12.36 -10.78 -5.43
CA SER A 664 13.14 -12.01 -5.58
C SER A 664 12.58 -12.90 -6.69
N ASN A 665 11.25 -13.03 -6.78
CA ASN A 665 10.59 -13.81 -7.82
C ASN A 665 10.78 -13.19 -9.21
N ILE A 666 10.71 -11.87 -9.32
CA ILE A 666 11.02 -11.13 -10.56
C ILE A 666 12.46 -11.43 -11.00
N LYS A 667 13.45 -11.31 -10.09
CA LYS A 667 14.85 -11.65 -10.39
C LYS A 667 15.00 -13.11 -10.85
N ASN A 668 14.27 -14.04 -10.26
CA ASN A 668 14.29 -15.45 -10.63
C ASN A 668 13.65 -15.70 -12.02
N SER A 669 12.55 -15.02 -12.35
CA SER A 669 11.93 -15.08 -13.67
C SER A 669 12.86 -14.50 -14.75
N ILE A 670 13.51 -13.38 -14.46
CA ILE A 670 14.54 -12.78 -15.35
C ILE A 670 15.69 -13.77 -15.59
N ARG A 671 16.20 -14.40 -14.53
CA ARG A 671 17.26 -15.40 -14.61
C ARG A 671 16.85 -16.58 -15.49
N PHE A 672 15.62 -17.09 -15.34
CA PHE A 672 15.08 -18.17 -16.16
C PHE A 672 15.09 -17.81 -17.65
N LEU A 673 14.51 -16.66 -18.00
CA LEU A 673 14.43 -16.21 -19.40
C LEU A 673 15.82 -16.01 -20.01
N LEU A 674 16.67 -15.26 -19.30
CA LEU A 674 18.01 -14.93 -19.83
C LEU A 674 18.95 -16.14 -19.91
N SER A 675 18.85 -17.12 -18.99
CA SER A 675 19.66 -18.37 -19.08
C SER A 675 19.23 -19.18 -20.28
N GLY A 676 17.92 -19.28 -20.53
CA GLY A 676 17.42 -19.98 -21.71
C GLY A 676 17.85 -19.31 -23.02
N ASN A 677 17.75 -17.98 -23.11
CA ASN A 677 18.18 -17.23 -24.28
C ASN A 677 19.70 -17.33 -24.49
N MET A 678 20.49 -17.27 -23.42
CA MET A 678 21.95 -17.47 -23.49
C MET A 678 22.32 -18.82 -24.08
N ALA A 679 21.57 -19.89 -23.74
CA ALA A 679 21.80 -21.21 -24.35
C ALA A 679 21.57 -21.21 -25.86
N GLY A 680 20.48 -20.57 -26.32
CA GLY A 680 20.20 -20.41 -27.76
C GLY A 680 21.25 -19.58 -28.48
N ILE A 681 21.66 -18.44 -27.88
CA ILE A 681 22.75 -17.59 -28.42
C ILE A 681 24.04 -18.38 -28.60
N LEU A 682 24.48 -19.10 -27.56
CA LEU A 682 25.74 -19.90 -27.60
C LEU A 682 25.64 -21.03 -28.61
N ALA A 683 24.49 -21.67 -28.78
CA ALA A 683 24.30 -22.72 -29.78
C ALA A 683 24.41 -22.19 -31.21
N VAL A 684 23.79 -21.07 -31.52
CA VAL A 684 23.85 -20.42 -32.85
C VAL A 684 25.26 -19.90 -33.13
N LEU A 685 25.90 -19.25 -32.18
CA LEU A 685 27.30 -18.80 -32.29
C LEU A 685 28.26 -19.96 -32.58
N TYR A 686 28.12 -21.07 -31.83
CA TYR A 686 28.93 -22.25 -32.02
C TYR A 686 28.74 -22.85 -33.40
N ALA A 687 27.49 -23.03 -33.84
CA ALA A 687 27.21 -23.59 -35.19
C ALA A 687 27.76 -22.68 -36.29
N SER A 688 27.62 -21.36 -36.17
CA SER A 688 28.15 -20.40 -37.13
C SER A 688 29.70 -20.41 -37.17
N THR A 689 30.36 -20.43 -36.01
CA THR A 689 31.85 -20.42 -35.96
C THR A 689 32.49 -21.68 -36.46
N VAL A 690 31.86 -22.85 -36.29
CA VAL A 690 32.36 -24.16 -36.69
C VAL A 690 31.83 -24.56 -38.08
N ASN A 691 31.09 -23.69 -38.75
CA ASN A 691 30.48 -23.94 -40.07
C ASN A 691 29.56 -25.18 -40.12
N LEU A 692 28.69 -25.30 -39.09
CA LEU A 692 27.67 -26.34 -39.03
C LEU A 692 26.32 -25.86 -39.60
N PRO A 693 25.41 -26.78 -40.00
CA PRO A 693 24.03 -26.39 -40.31
C PRO A 693 23.36 -25.64 -39.19
N MET A 694 22.33 -24.88 -39.52
CA MET A 694 21.57 -24.11 -38.55
C MET A 694 20.94 -25.01 -37.45
N PRO A 695 21.17 -24.75 -36.13
CA PRO A 695 20.67 -25.62 -35.07
C PRO A 695 19.20 -25.40 -34.77
N PHE A 696 18.64 -24.28 -35.16
CA PHE A 696 17.23 -23.92 -34.92
C PHE A 696 16.65 -23.16 -36.12
N ALA A 697 15.49 -23.54 -36.58
CA ALA A 697 14.68 -22.68 -37.45
C ALA A 697 14.12 -21.51 -36.62
N PRO A 698 13.85 -20.35 -37.25
CA PRO A 698 13.20 -19.22 -36.55
C PRO A 698 11.90 -19.59 -35.86
N VAL A 699 11.10 -20.48 -36.46
CA VAL A 699 9.85 -21.00 -35.91
C VAL A 699 10.05 -21.76 -34.59
N HIS A 700 11.16 -22.49 -34.43
CA HIS A 700 11.51 -23.18 -33.20
C HIS A 700 11.72 -22.22 -32.03
N LEU A 701 12.43 -21.14 -32.27
CA LEU A 701 12.73 -20.13 -31.26
C LEU A 701 11.49 -19.35 -30.84
N LEU A 702 10.59 -19.09 -31.79
CA LEU A 702 9.29 -18.50 -31.51
C LEU A 702 8.41 -19.44 -30.68
N PHE A 703 8.36 -20.74 -30.97
CA PHE A 703 7.67 -21.73 -30.15
C PHE A 703 8.21 -21.72 -28.71
N ILE A 704 9.52 -21.67 -28.53
CA ILE A 704 10.17 -21.61 -27.23
C ILE A 704 9.72 -20.36 -26.48
N ASN A 705 9.90 -19.19 -27.06
CA ASN A 705 9.59 -17.90 -26.42
C ASN A 705 8.11 -17.77 -26.04
N LEU A 706 7.22 -18.25 -26.91
CA LEU A 706 5.78 -18.14 -26.74
C LEU A 706 5.22 -19.14 -25.72
N LEU A 707 5.51 -20.42 -25.88
CA LEU A 707 4.84 -21.49 -25.16
C LEU A 707 5.65 -22.01 -23.97
N THR A 708 6.97 -22.14 -24.11
CA THR A 708 7.79 -22.75 -23.06
C THR A 708 8.43 -21.76 -22.10
N ASP A 709 8.46 -20.47 -22.43
CA ASP A 709 9.06 -19.46 -21.55
C ASP A 709 8.02 -18.71 -20.73
N SER A 710 6.89 -18.30 -21.35
CA SER A 710 5.92 -17.41 -20.69
C SER A 710 5.26 -18.07 -19.47
N LEU A 711 4.78 -19.31 -19.60
CA LEU A 711 4.09 -20.01 -18.51
C LEU A 711 5.02 -20.32 -17.31
N PRO A 712 6.22 -20.91 -17.49
CA PRO A 712 7.13 -21.13 -16.38
C PRO A 712 7.61 -19.83 -15.72
N ALA A 713 7.87 -18.76 -16.49
CA ALA A 713 8.31 -17.49 -15.93
C ALA A 713 7.26 -16.84 -15.04
N ILE A 714 5.96 -16.89 -15.44
CA ILE A 714 4.84 -16.44 -14.61
C ILE A 714 4.74 -17.33 -13.35
N ALA A 715 4.84 -18.66 -13.51
CA ALA A 715 4.76 -19.59 -12.39
C ALA A 715 5.90 -19.39 -11.36
N ILE A 716 7.12 -19.07 -11.81
CA ILE A 716 8.25 -18.66 -10.93
C ILE A 716 7.92 -17.37 -10.20
N GLY A 717 7.29 -16.40 -10.90
CA GLY A 717 6.82 -15.13 -10.29
C GLY A 717 5.80 -15.34 -9.17
N MET A 718 5.07 -16.44 -9.16
CA MET A 718 4.08 -16.83 -8.15
C MET A 718 4.66 -17.67 -7.00
N GLU A 719 5.98 -17.86 -6.92
CA GLU A 719 6.59 -18.66 -5.85
C GLU A 719 6.21 -18.11 -4.47
N PRO A 720 5.69 -18.96 -3.56
CA PRO A 720 5.30 -18.56 -2.22
C PRO A 720 6.45 -17.95 -1.44
N SER A 721 6.13 -17.03 -0.52
CA SER A 721 7.10 -16.43 0.37
C SER A 721 7.73 -17.49 1.29
N LYS A 722 9.05 -17.40 1.46
CA LYS A 722 9.79 -18.21 2.43
C LYS A 722 9.71 -17.53 3.80
N ASN A 723 9.73 -18.31 4.87
CA ASN A 723 9.68 -17.80 6.24
C ASN A 723 10.87 -16.87 6.61
N ASN A 724 11.96 -16.88 5.83
CA ASN A 724 13.21 -16.18 6.15
C ASN A 724 13.45 -14.90 5.33
N VAL A 725 12.46 -14.39 4.60
CA VAL A 725 12.61 -13.17 3.77
C VAL A 725 12.93 -11.93 4.62
N LEU A 726 12.51 -11.93 5.88
CA LEU A 726 12.80 -10.87 6.85
C LEU A 726 14.20 -10.99 7.49
N GLU A 727 14.98 -12.03 7.20
CA GLU A 727 16.38 -12.15 7.64
C GLU A 727 17.35 -11.47 6.67
N ASP A 728 16.93 -11.21 5.43
CA ASP A 728 17.71 -10.46 4.46
C ASP A 728 17.65 -8.94 4.83
N LYS A 729 18.79 -8.25 4.70
CA LYS A 729 18.87 -6.78 4.87
C LYS A 729 18.08 -6.04 3.76
N PRO A 730 17.65 -4.80 4.00
CA PRO A 730 17.09 -3.96 2.95
C PRO A 730 18.04 -3.87 1.75
N ARG A 731 17.44 -3.89 0.55
CA ARG A 731 18.18 -3.76 -0.69
C ARG A 731 18.53 -2.29 -0.95
N ASP A 732 19.71 -2.04 -1.47
CA ASP A 732 20.05 -0.75 -2.04
C ASP A 732 19.20 -0.48 -3.29
N ILE A 733 18.61 0.71 -3.39
CA ILE A 733 17.73 1.08 -4.50
C ILE A 733 18.48 1.18 -5.83
N ASP A 734 19.76 1.53 -5.77
CA ASP A 734 20.65 1.67 -6.93
C ASP A 734 21.27 0.34 -7.37
N GLU A 735 20.98 -0.76 -6.63
CA GLU A 735 21.46 -2.09 -7.04
C GLU A 735 20.86 -2.46 -8.40
N PRO A 736 21.68 -2.68 -9.44
CA PRO A 736 21.16 -3.07 -10.75
C PRO A 736 20.48 -4.43 -10.68
N ILE A 737 19.42 -4.61 -11.47
CA ILE A 737 18.67 -5.88 -11.54
C ILE A 737 19.62 -7.04 -11.86
N LEU A 738 20.51 -6.81 -12.83
CA LEU A 738 21.57 -7.75 -13.20
C LEU A 738 22.86 -7.43 -12.44
N THR A 739 22.97 -8.00 -11.26
CA THR A 739 24.24 -7.99 -10.52
C THR A 739 25.28 -8.89 -11.20
N LYS A 740 26.58 -8.62 -11.00
CA LYS A 740 27.68 -9.47 -11.53
C LYS A 740 27.47 -10.96 -11.21
N ASN A 741 27.03 -11.27 -9.99
CA ASN A 741 26.74 -12.63 -9.56
C ASN A 741 25.56 -13.26 -10.32
N LEU A 742 24.51 -12.48 -10.64
CA LEU A 742 23.37 -12.96 -11.40
C LEU A 742 23.76 -13.20 -12.86
N SER A 743 24.51 -12.28 -13.47
CA SER A 743 25.01 -12.40 -14.84
C SER A 743 25.92 -13.64 -15.00
N LEU A 744 26.82 -13.90 -14.04
CA LEU A 744 27.65 -15.09 -14.05
C LEU A 744 26.81 -16.37 -13.94
N LYS A 745 25.76 -16.38 -13.10
CA LYS A 745 24.86 -17.54 -13.01
C LYS A 745 24.11 -17.77 -14.32
N ILE A 746 23.61 -16.72 -14.95
CA ILE A 746 22.95 -16.80 -16.26
C ILE A 746 23.89 -17.40 -17.31
N LEU A 747 25.14 -16.95 -17.37
CA LEU A 747 26.13 -17.45 -18.29
C LEU A 747 26.47 -18.95 -18.04
N LEU A 748 26.71 -19.33 -16.78
CA LEU A 748 27.04 -20.72 -16.43
C LEU A 748 25.86 -21.68 -16.66
N GLU A 749 24.65 -21.30 -16.22
CA GLU A 749 23.47 -22.15 -16.37
C GLU A 749 23.02 -22.23 -17.84
N GLY A 750 23.03 -21.09 -18.55
CA GLY A 750 22.77 -21.06 -20.01
C GLY A 750 23.83 -21.77 -20.80
N GLY A 751 25.11 -21.61 -20.45
CA GLY A 751 26.22 -22.34 -21.09
C GLY A 751 26.10 -23.86 -20.92
N LEU A 752 25.75 -24.33 -19.73
CA LEU A 752 25.53 -25.75 -19.48
C LEU A 752 24.37 -26.32 -20.33
N ILE A 753 23.22 -25.59 -20.41
CA ILE A 753 22.09 -25.97 -21.26
C ILE A 753 22.53 -25.99 -22.73
N GLY A 754 23.27 -24.98 -23.20
CA GLY A 754 23.77 -24.86 -24.55
C GLY A 754 24.67 -26.00 -24.93
N ILE A 755 25.61 -26.43 -24.06
CA ILE A 755 26.51 -27.56 -24.28
C ILE A 755 25.71 -28.85 -24.53
N PHE A 756 24.76 -29.20 -23.68
CA PHE A 756 23.97 -30.43 -23.86
C PHE A 756 23.02 -30.33 -25.06
N THR A 757 22.53 -29.15 -25.38
CA THR A 757 21.80 -28.91 -26.63
C THR A 757 22.65 -29.19 -27.86
N MET A 758 23.92 -28.75 -27.88
CA MET A 758 24.82 -29.00 -28.99
C MET A 758 25.30 -30.45 -29.06
N ILE A 759 25.45 -31.15 -27.93
CA ILE A 759 25.69 -32.60 -27.94
C ILE A 759 24.54 -33.34 -28.60
N SER A 760 23.28 -32.98 -28.26
CA SER A 760 22.09 -33.54 -28.89
C SER A 760 22.03 -33.24 -30.39
N PHE A 761 22.38 -32.01 -30.79
CA PHE A 761 22.47 -31.57 -32.18
C PHE A 761 23.45 -32.44 -32.96
N HIS A 762 24.67 -32.62 -32.47
CA HIS A 762 25.70 -33.45 -33.11
C HIS A 762 25.29 -34.91 -33.27
N LEU A 763 24.56 -35.46 -32.29
CA LEU A 763 24.03 -36.83 -32.43
C LEU A 763 22.97 -36.92 -33.52
N GLY A 764 22.10 -35.91 -33.63
CA GLY A 764 21.10 -35.87 -34.71
C GLY A 764 21.68 -35.64 -36.08
N LEU A 765 22.77 -34.86 -36.22
CA LEU A 765 23.47 -34.63 -37.47
C LEU A 765 24.01 -35.92 -38.10
N LYS A 766 24.28 -36.98 -37.32
CA LYS A 766 24.67 -38.29 -37.86
C LYS A 766 23.57 -38.94 -38.71
N ALA A 767 22.30 -38.56 -38.48
CA ALA A 767 21.19 -39.07 -39.29
C ALA A 767 20.86 -38.13 -40.45
N SER A 768 20.60 -36.86 -40.17
CA SER A 768 20.37 -35.80 -41.16
C SER A 768 20.43 -34.41 -40.50
N PRO A 769 20.63 -33.32 -41.29
CA PRO A 769 20.57 -31.97 -40.75
C PRO A 769 19.21 -31.62 -40.07
N SER A 770 18.08 -32.05 -40.66
CA SER A 770 16.75 -31.82 -40.12
C SER A 770 16.50 -32.58 -38.80
N VAL A 771 17.01 -33.81 -38.64
CA VAL A 771 16.98 -34.56 -37.37
C VAL A 771 17.85 -33.86 -36.32
N GLY A 772 19.03 -33.36 -36.71
CA GLY A 772 19.91 -32.58 -35.84
C GLY A 772 19.19 -31.34 -35.29
N MET A 773 18.60 -30.57 -36.17
CA MET A 773 17.85 -29.37 -35.84
C MET A 773 16.67 -29.68 -34.89
N THR A 774 15.90 -30.74 -35.17
CA THR A 774 14.79 -31.20 -34.31
C THR A 774 15.28 -31.63 -32.93
N MET A 775 16.37 -32.37 -32.84
CA MET A 775 16.95 -32.80 -31.57
C MET A 775 17.51 -31.63 -30.75
N ALA A 776 18.16 -30.66 -31.41
CA ALA A 776 18.58 -29.41 -30.75
C ALA A 776 17.43 -28.62 -30.17
N PHE A 777 16.42 -28.35 -30.98
CA PHE A 777 15.21 -27.65 -30.59
C PHE A 777 14.50 -28.30 -29.41
N SER A 778 14.23 -29.58 -29.49
CA SER A 778 13.52 -30.34 -28.47
C SER A 778 14.30 -30.43 -27.16
N THR A 779 15.65 -30.62 -27.27
CA THR A 779 16.51 -30.62 -26.06
C THR A 779 16.55 -29.26 -25.38
N LEU A 780 16.68 -28.17 -26.13
CA LEU A 780 16.66 -26.82 -25.60
C LEU A 780 15.31 -26.50 -24.91
N CYS A 781 14.20 -26.84 -25.58
CA CYS A 781 12.84 -26.64 -25.05
C CYS A 781 12.65 -27.39 -23.70
N LEU A 782 12.92 -28.68 -23.65
CA LEU A 782 12.80 -29.48 -22.43
C LEU A 782 13.78 -29.05 -21.34
N ALA A 783 15.03 -28.75 -21.69
CA ALA A 783 16.02 -28.28 -20.72
C ALA A 783 15.60 -26.96 -20.06
N ARG A 784 14.97 -26.04 -20.81
CA ARG A 784 14.38 -24.80 -20.28
C ARG A 784 13.21 -25.10 -19.33
N LEU A 785 12.30 -26.01 -19.70
CA LEU A 785 11.19 -26.41 -18.83
C LEU A 785 11.70 -27.01 -17.50
N PHE A 786 12.71 -27.89 -17.53
CA PHE A 786 13.37 -28.40 -16.33
C PHE A 786 14.09 -27.29 -15.55
N HIS A 787 14.75 -26.37 -16.26
CA HIS A 787 15.45 -25.23 -15.64
C HIS A 787 14.50 -24.30 -14.90
N GLY A 788 13.21 -24.24 -15.28
CA GLY A 788 12.18 -23.53 -14.53
C GLY A 788 12.16 -23.92 -13.05
N PHE A 789 12.32 -25.18 -12.74
CA PHE A 789 12.44 -25.66 -11.34
C PHE A 789 13.73 -25.16 -10.66
N ASN A 790 14.83 -25.02 -11.41
CA ASN A 790 16.07 -24.45 -10.89
C ASN A 790 15.91 -22.97 -10.54
N CYS A 791 15.03 -22.23 -11.20
CA CYS A 791 14.86 -20.80 -10.99
C CYS A 791 13.88 -20.43 -9.85
N ARG A 792 13.23 -21.41 -9.18
CA ARG A 792 12.29 -21.16 -8.07
C ARG A 792 12.94 -20.58 -6.80
N GLY A 793 14.24 -20.71 -6.62
CA GLY A 793 14.91 -20.19 -5.42
C GLY A 793 16.40 -20.47 -5.35
N LYS A 794 17.00 -20.18 -4.18
CA LYS A 794 18.43 -20.40 -3.92
C LYS A 794 18.75 -21.87 -3.56
N ASN A 795 17.85 -22.53 -2.83
CA ASN A 795 18.01 -23.88 -2.29
C ASN A 795 17.71 -24.96 -3.34
N SER A 796 18.09 -26.22 -3.06
CA SER A 796 17.74 -27.34 -3.92
C SER A 796 16.23 -27.66 -3.89
N LEU A 797 15.76 -28.40 -4.88
CA LEU A 797 14.36 -28.87 -4.97
C LEU A 797 13.98 -29.81 -3.83
N LEU A 798 14.96 -30.49 -3.22
CA LEU A 798 14.74 -31.36 -2.05
C LEU A 798 14.20 -30.54 -0.88
N THR A 799 14.81 -29.37 -0.62
CA THR A 799 14.42 -28.45 0.45
C THR A 799 13.18 -27.62 0.07
N LEU A 800 13.06 -27.17 -1.18
CA LEU A 800 11.95 -26.33 -1.64
C LEU A 800 10.62 -27.06 -1.77
N LYS A 801 10.61 -28.39 -1.87
CA LYS A 801 9.46 -29.25 -2.17
C LYS A 801 8.75 -28.86 -3.48
N ILE A 802 8.61 -29.78 -4.40
CA ILE A 802 7.96 -29.54 -5.72
C ILE A 802 6.53 -29.04 -5.56
N LYS A 803 5.77 -29.62 -4.60
CA LYS A 803 4.37 -29.29 -4.34
C LYS A 803 4.13 -27.87 -3.79
N SER A 804 5.16 -27.13 -3.37
CA SER A 804 4.97 -25.77 -2.81
C SER A 804 4.50 -24.76 -3.86
N ASN A 805 4.79 -25.01 -5.16
CA ASN A 805 4.30 -24.21 -6.27
C ASN A 805 3.75 -25.11 -7.38
N MET A 806 2.48 -25.43 -7.32
CA MET A 806 1.81 -26.26 -8.31
C MET A 806 1.72 -25.60 -9.70
N PHE A 807 1.73 -24.25 -9.75
CA PHE A 807 1.75 -23.54 -11.05
C PHE A 807 2.99 -23.87 -11.87
N SER A 808 4.17 -24.02 -11.22
CA SER A 808 5.39 -24.47 -11.89
C SER A 808 5.26 -25.89 -12.43
N VAL A 809 4.56 -26.78 -11.72
CA VAL A 809 4.30 -28.15 -12.17
C VAL A 809 3.34 -28.14 -13.37
N TYR A 810 2.26 -27.38 -13.30
CA TYR A 810 1.32 -27.26 -14.44
C TYR A 810 1.99 -26.65 -15.67
N ALA A 811 2.80 -25.59 -15.50
CA ALA A 811 3.55 -25.00 -16.61
C ALA A 811 4.50 -26.01 -17.26
N PHE A 812 5.20 -26.81 -16.48
CA PHE A 812 6.06 -27.91 -16.98
C PHE A 812 5.26 -28.96 -17.73
N LEU A 813 4.15 -29.45 -17.17
CA LEU A 813 3.31 -30.48 -17.81
C LEU A 813 2.70 -29.99 -19.12
N ILE A 814 2.17 -28.76 -19.14
CA ILE A 814 1.59 -28.15 -20.34
C ILE A 814 2.67 -27.97 -21.41
N GLY A 815 3.83 -27.40 -21.05
CA GLY A 815 4.94 -27.21 -22.00
C GLY A 815 5.46 -28.54 -22.57
N THR A 816 5.62 -29.58 -21.72
CA THR A 816 6.04 -30.90 -22.15
C THR A 816 4.98 -31.57 -23.03
N PHE A 817 3.71 -31.44 -22.70
CA PHE A 817 2.60 -31.95 -23.52
C PHE A 817 2.59 -31.32 -24.91
N LEU A 818 2.71 -29.99 -25.00
CA LEU A 818 2.71 -29.26 -26.26
C LEU A 818 3.91 -29.64 -27.13
N LEU A 819 5.10 -29.81 -26.52
CA LEU A 819 6.27 -30.27 -27.27
C LEU A 819 6.08 -31.70 -27.80
N ASN A 820 5.57 -32.64 -26.98
CA ASN A 820 5.34 -34.01 -27.44
C ASN A 820 4.26 -34.08 -28.52
N LEU A 821 3.20 -33.24 -28.40
CA LEU A 821 2.18 -33.11 -29.44
C LEU A 821 2.81 -32.73 -30.78
N LEU A 822 3.75 -31.76 -30.75
CA LEU A 822 4.49 -31.34 -31.94
C LEU A 822 5.41 -32.43 -32.51
N LEU A 823 6.10 -33.17 -31.65
CA LEU A 823 7.05 -34.23 -32.05
C LEU A 823 6.35 -35.50 -32.58
N LEU A 824 5.12 -35.77 -32.14
CA LEU A 824 4.40 -37.01 -32.45
C LEU A 824 3.28 -36.83 -33.49
N ASN A 825 2.94 -35.58 -33.88
CA ASN A 825 1.91 -35.29 -34.86
C ASN A 825 2.53 -34.81 -36.17
N ASP A 826 2.45 -35.60 -37.24
CA ASP A 826 3.07 -35.31 -38.55
C ASP A 826 2.62 -33.97 -39.15
N THR A 827 1.35 -33.58 -38.98
CA THR A 827 0.82 -32.33 -39.53
C THR A 827 1.41 -31.14 -38.78
N ALA A 828 1.43 -31.18 -37.45
CA ALA A 828 2.04 -30.16 -36.64
C ALA A 828 3.56 -30.12 -36.82
N GLY A 829 4.21 -31.29 -36.94
CA GLY A 829 5.66 -31.40 -37.14
C GLY A 829 6.08 -30.74 -38.46
N LYS A 830 5.36 -30.95 -39.56
CA LYS A 830 5.65 -30.27 -40.84
C LYS A 830 5.53 -28.75 -40.74
N LEU A 831 4.50 -28.26 -40.02
CA LEU A 831 4.30 -26.83 -39.81
C LEU A 831 5.46 -26.14 -39.05
N PHE A 832 6.09 -26.88 -38.15
CA PHE A 832 7.20 -26.38 -37.33
C PHE A 832 8.55 -26.91 -37.77
N GLU A 833 8.69 -27.42 -38.96
CA GLU A 833 9.96 -27.97 -39.57
C GLU A 833 10.60 -29.04 -38.68
N VAL A 834 9.80 -29.88 -38.05
CA VAL A 834 10.24 -30.95 -37.16
C VAL A 834 10.31 -32.30 -37.92
N ALA A 835 11.46 -32.96 -37.86
CA ALA A 835 11.65 -34.28 -38.45
C ALA A 835 11.15 -35.39 -37.52
N ASN A 836 10.71 -36.51 -38.11
CA ASN A 836 10.35 -37.70 -37.34
C ASN A 836 11.57 -38.29 -36.63
N LEU A 837 11.41 -38.58 -35.34
CA LEU A 837 12.41 -39.09 -34.46
C LEU A 837 12.14 -40.56 -34.09
N ASN A 838 13.21 -41.34 -33.99
CA ASN A 838 13.13 -42.70 -33.45
C ASN A 838 13.15 -42.66 -31.89
N ILE A 839 12.76 -43.77 -31.25
CA ILE A 839 12.65 -43.90 -29.79
C ILE A 839 14.01 -43.59 -29.10
N MET A 840 15.15 -43.99 -29.69
CA MET A 840 16.49 -43.74 -29.13
C MET A 840 16.87 -42.28 -29.18
N GLN A 841 16.50 -41.57 -30.24
CA GLN A 841 16.67 -40.12 -30.36
C GLN A 841 15.78 -39.37 -29.34
N LEU A 842 14.54 -39.80 -29.21
CA LEU A 842 13.60 -39.20 -28.24
C LEU A 842 14.11 -39.38 -26.81
N THR A 843 14.54 -40.56 -26.41
CA THR A 843 15.12 -40.82 -25.07
C THR A 843 16.39 -40.01 -24.82
N SER A 844 17.24 -39.86 -25.84
CA SER A 844 18.45 -39.02 -25.76
C SER A 844 18.14 -37.55 -25.50
N ILE A 845 17.07 -37.00 -26.14
CA ILE A 845 16.59 -35.65 -25.90
C ILE A 845 16.22 -35.44 -24.42
N TYR A 846 15.40 -36.34 -23.85
CA TYR A 846 15.01 -36.25 -22.43
C TYR A 846 16.22 -36.37 -21.49
N LEU A 847 17.15 -37.26 -21.79
CA LEU A 847 18.37 -37.42 -20.98
C LEU A 847 19.21 -36.15 -20.99
N PHE A 848 19.54 -35.61 -22.18
CA PHE A 848 20.36 -34.39 -22.29
C PHE A 848 19.67 -33.15 -21.76
N ALA A 849 18.34 -33.08 -21.82
CA ALA A 849 17.59 -32.00 -21.23
C ALA A 849 17.60 -32.02 -19.67
N LEU A 850 17.65 -33.20 -19.06
CA LEU A 850 17.59 -33.37 -17.60
C LEU A 850 18.96 -33.18 -16.94
N ILE A 851 20.07 -33.58 -17.58
CA ILE A 851 21.43 -33.54 -17.01
C ILE A 851 21.82 -32.13 -16.51
N PRO A 852 21.64 -31.02 -17.25
CA PRO A 852 21.93 -29.67 -16.78
C PRO A 852 21.22 -29.35 -15.45
N THR A 853 19.95 -29.74 -15.33
CA THR A 853 19.20 -29.53 -14.10
C THR A 853 19.76 -30.33 -12.94
N ILE A 854 20.13 -31.58 -13.13
CA ILE A 854 20.73 -32.41 -12.08
C ILE A 854 22.05 -31.80 -11.60
N ILE A 855 22.95 -31.39 -12.52
CA ILE A 855 24.24 -30.76 -12.17
C ILE A 855 24.00 -29.48 -11.34
N ILE A 856 23.06 -28.62 -11.75
CA ILE A 856 22.72 -27.39 -11.03
C ILE A 856 22.14 -27.71 -9.63
N GLN A 857 21.31 -28.75 -9.52
CA GLN A 857 20.72 -29.15 -8.23
C GLN A 857 21.78 -29.74 -7.28
N ILE A 858 22.71 -30.54 -7.76
CA ILE A 858 23.85 -31.06 -6.96
C ILE A 858 24.71 -29.89 -6.45
N ALA A 859 25.06 -28.94 -7.32
CA ALA A 859 25.86 -27.79 -6.94
C ALA A 859 25.17 -26.94 -5.87
N ARG A 860 23.82 -26.78 -5.92
CA ARG A 860 23.03 -26.08 -4.91
C ARG A 860 22.95 -26.83 -3.59
N TYR A 861 22.70 -28.12 -3.63
CA TYR A 861 22.69 -28.94 -2.43
C TYR A 861 24.01 -28.81 -1.66
N MET A 862 25.15 -28.91 -2.36
CA MET A 862 26.48 -28.74 -1.76
C MET A 862 26.73 -27.35 -1.18
N LYS A 863 26.16 -26.29 -1.80
CA LYS A 863 26.42 -24.89 -1.42
C LYS A 863 25.50 -24.37 -0.35
N TYR A 864 24.22 -24.73 -0.36
CA TYR A 864 23.18 -24.06 0.45
C TYR A 864 22.45 -24.99 1.42
N ASP A 865 22.34 -26.29 1.15
CA ASP A 865 21.55 -27.21 1.97
C ASP A 865 22.43 -28.02 2.92
N LYS A 866 23.75 -28.12 2.67
CA LYS A 866 24.72 -28.82 3.52
C LYS A 866 25.31 -27.96 4.65
N LYS A 867 24.96 -26.62 4.64
CA LYS A 867 25.22 -25.69 5.72
C LYS A 867 24.02 -25.59 6.64
#